data_10342840abbe5807e877623920489fa4
#
_entry.id   10342840abbe5807e877623920489fa4
#
_cell.length_a   1.000
_cell.length_b   1.000
_cell.length_c   1.000
_cell.angle_alpha   90.00
_cell.angle_beta   90.00
_cell.angle_gamma   90.00
#
_symmetry.space_group_name_H-M   'P 1'
#
loop_
_entity.id
_entity.type
_entity.pdbx_description
1 polymer ?
#
loop_
_entity_poly.entity_id
_entity_poly.type
_entity_poly.pdbx_seq_one_letter_code
_entity_poly.pdbx_strand_id
1 'polypeptide(L)'
;IVFTSNEPAGTRNYGDWGGIIILGEAPINVAGGSAVIEGGVDTPEGDGTYGGANPSDNSGTLQYVRIEFPGIPFLPGNEINGLTLGAVGSGTTIDHIQVSYSGDDSFEWFGGRVNTKYLIAYRGFDDDFDTDFGYRGKNQFGYALRDPNVADVSGSNGFEQDNDATGSANSPYSKALFSNYTIAGPKVNTGDVVNINYKRGAHDRRNTQASIYNSIIMGYPETGLKIEGTNTSQNAMNDSLQFKNNILSGNVDDYICTTCDVGFNIDTWAASNTNQTYLTNNLVGLVDVFNLSNPDPRPTAGSAPTTIGTYFTGLLSDPFFTPTSYTGAFSTSDNWTDESWVNFDPQNTPYTTAGINNNPVVTASVTNASCTGTGAIDVSVTGGAGSYTYSWSDGPTTQDRSFLNAGSYTVTVTSNGCSVVKSYTVNDVTVAKPTSLALSSVTNCSAKLSWVPAAGAASYEVRYRITGGVYSSPVNVGAVTNYTFTGLNATTSYDFQVRSVCAGGAEKSAYAKKSTTTAACGAPTSMTATGITSNSATISWVNSCSAVSYNLQYRKVPQKAWTTVVVVPTSKTITGLLANTTYEYKISTNCIGGGVSTYLPLQTFTTLLRTENELIVDAASLEVNPNPAADNVSITIAAEATVTVTITNMVGQIVYNMQNVQVNGAETIDLSLEGYESGLYLVNIQGNNINVTKE
;
A
#
# COMPACT_ATOMS: atom_id res chain seq x y z
N ILE A 1 26.22 26.08 -3.84
CA ILE A 1 27.71 26.00 -3.98
C ILE A 1 28.04 25.96 -5.45
N VAL A 2 29.17 26.59 -5.84
CA VAL A 2 29.70 26.54 -7.21
C VAL A 2 31.12 26.03 -7.18
N PHE A 3 31.36 24.96 -7.89
CA PHE A 3 32.69 24.48 -8.24
C PHE A 3 32.94 24.90 -9.69
N THR A 4 33.97 25.70 -9.94
CA THR A 4 34.17 26.32 -11.26
C THR A 4 35.67 26.51 -11.56
N SER A 5 35.96 26.85 -12.79
CA SER A 5 37.30 27.22 -13.24
C SER A 5 37.87 28.41 -12.45
N ASN A 6 39.15 28.40 -12.21
CA ASN A 6 39.90 29.54 -11.65
C ASN A 6 40.32 30.56 -12.70
N GLU A 7 40.03 30.30 -13.97
CA GLU A 7 40.29 31.22 -15.07
C GLU A 7 39.38 32.45 -15.02
N PRO A 8 39.78 33.59 -15.52
CA PRO A 8 38.96 34.79 -15.62
C PRO A 8 37.67 34.54 -16.42
N ALA A 9 36.61 35.29 -16.09
CA ALA A 9 35.38 35.30 -16.89
C ALA A 9 35.70 35.59 -18.37
N GLY A 10 35.07 34.84 -19.27
CA GLY A 10 35.29 34.92 -20.71
C GLY A 10 36.50 34.09 -21.24
N THR A 11 37.31 33.46 -20.37
CA THR A 11 38.46 32.63 -20.78
C THR A 11 38.35 31.20 -20.27
N ARG A 12 37.33 30.82 -19.55
CA ARG A 12 37.07 29.47 -19.00
C ARG A 12 36.77 28.48 -20.11
N ASN A 13 37.20 27.23 -19.91
CA ASN A 13 37.14 26.20 -20.94
C ASN A 13 36.72 24.85 -20.36
N TYR A 14 36.25 23.96 -21.20
CA TYR A 14 36.07 22.55 -20.90
C TYR A 14 37.36 21.95 -20.32
N GLY A 15 37.28 21.19 -19.24
CA GLY A 15 38.42 20.54 -18.63
C GLY A 15 39.41 21.48 -17.90
N ASP A 16 39.01 22.66 -17.49
CA ASP A 16 39.86 23.55 -16.67
C ASP A 16 40.23 22.94 -15.31
N TRP A 17 39.44 21.96 -14.86
CA TRP A 17 39.69 21.18 -13.64
C TRP A 17 39.06 19.80 -13.73
N GLY A 18 39.36 18.89 -12.75
CA GLY A 18 38.93 17.50 -12.82
C GLY A 18 37.43 17.28 -12.86
N GLY A 19 36.75 17.72 -11.88
CA GLY A 19 35.32 17.39 -11.64
C GLY A 19 35.08 16.93 -10.20
N ILE A 20 33.91 16.41 -9.92
CA ILE A 20 33.55 15.86 -8.61
C ILE A 20 33.39 14.35 -8.75
N ILE A 21 34.11 13.61 -7.91
CA ILE A 21 34.03 12.15 -7.81
C ILE A 21 33.52 11.80 -6.41
N ILE A 22 32.47 10.99 -6.32
CA ILE A 22 31.97 10.44 -5.06
C ILE A 22 32.01 8.93 -5.15
N LEU A 23 32.74 8.29 -4.22
CA LEU A 23 32.95 6.85 -4.17
C LEU A 23 32.25 6.26 -2.94
N GLY A 24 31.49 5.20 -3.14
CA GLY A 24 30.71 4.53 -2.11
C GLY A 24 30.96 3.02 -2.05
N GLU A 25 30.20 2.35 -1.20
CA GLU A 25 30.33 0.92 -0.89
C GLU A 25 29.16 0.07 -1.39
N ALA A 26 28.33 0.61 -2.30
CA ALA A 26 27.20 -0.14 -2.85
C ALA A 26 27.68 -1.20 -3.86
N PRO A 27 26.84 -2.23 -4.15
CA PRO A 27 27.20 -3.28 -5.10
C PRO A 27 27.38 -2.76 -6.52
N ILE A 28 28.41 -3.31 -7.20
CA ILE A 28 28.70 -3.17 -8.62
C ILE A 28 28.80 -4.56 -9.27
N ASN A 29 28.72 -4.65 -10.60
CA ASN A 29 28.77 -5.93 -11.30
C ASN A 29 30.17 -6.36 -11.75
N VAL A 30 31.21 -5.69 -11.30
CA VAL A 30 32.58 -6.07 -11.56
C VAL A 30 32.99 -7.31 -10.76
N ALA A 31 33.76 -8.20 -11.35
CA ALA A 31 34.27 -9.39 -10.67
C ALA A 31 35.07 -8.99 -9.42
N GLY A 32 34.73 -9.56 -8.28
CA GLY A 32 35.33 -9.19 -6.98
C GLY A 32 34.52 -8.10 -6.23
N GLY A 33 33.56 -7.44 -6.85
CA GLY A 33 32.66 -6.45 -6.21
C GLY A 33 33.28 -5.10 -5.92
N SER A 34 34.50 -4.81 -6.43
CA SER A 34 35.18 -3.51 -6.35
C SER A 34 35.95 -3.20 -7.63
N ALA A 35 36.13 -1.94 -7.90
CA ALA A 35 36.90 -1.42 -9.03
C ALA A 35 37.65 -0.15 -8.63
N VAL A 36 38.54 0.31 -9.47
CA VAL A 36 39.20 1.61 -9.36
C VAL A 36 38.54 2.56 -10.34
N ILE A 37 38.21 3.77 -9.90
CA ILE A 37 37.58 4.78 -10.73
C ILE A 37 38.51 5.23 -11.84
N GLU A 38 37.97 5.59 -12.96
CA GLU A 38 38.71 6.15 -14.08
C GLU A 38 39.32 7.53 -13.75
N GLY A 39 39.98 8.17 -14.72
CA GLY A 39 40.63 9.46 -14.56
C GLY A 39 41.99 9.41 -13.87
N GLY A 40 42.53 8.24 -13.53
CA GLY A 40 43.87 8.06 -12.96
C GLY A 40 44.07 8.72 -11.60
N VAL A 41 43.02 8.92 -10.83
CA VAL A 41 43.01 9.62 -9.54
C VAL A 41 43.31 8.72 -8.34
N ASP A 42 43.54 7.42 -8.57
CA ASP A 42 43.83 6.49 -7.48
C ASP A 42 45.23 6.76 -6.87
N THR A 43 45.34 6.58 -5.57
CA THR A 43 46.60 6.73 -4.83
C THR A 43 47.15 5.37 -4.42
N PRO A 44 48.41 5.27 -3.96
CA PRO A 44 48.94 4.03 -3.40
C PRO A 44 48.12 3.51 -2.20
N GLU A 45 47.34 4.36 -1.55
CA GLU A 45 46.44 4.04 -0.45
C GLU A 45 45.10 3.46 -0.94
N GLY A 46 44.79 3.55 -2.25
CA GLY A 46 43.58 3.03 -2.87
C GLY A 46 42.38 3.94 -2.77
N ASP A 47 42.60 5.26 -2.68
CA ASP A 47 41.50 6.26 -2.53
C ASP A 47 40.55 6.30 -3.73
N GLY A 48 40.97 5.82 -4.89
CA GLY A 48 40.14 5.66 -6.09
C GLY A 48 39.27 4.39 -6.11
N THR A 49 39.33 3.57 -5.07
CA THR A 49 38.58 2.30 -5.04
C THR A 49 37.12 2.51 -4.62
N TYR A 50 36.20 1.90 -5.36
CA TYR A 50 34.78 1.92 -5.07
C TYR A 50 34.14 0.52 -5.20
N GLY A 51 32.95 0.34 -4.63
CA GLY A 51 32.23 -0.93 -4.65
C GLY A 51 32.23 -1.63 -3.29
N GLY A 52 31.33 -2.56 -3.12
CA GLY A 52 31.14 -3.27 -1.86
C GLY A 52 29.82 -4.02 -1.80
N ALA A 53 29.28 -4.15 -0.58
CA ALA A 53 28.04 -4.91 -0.33
C ALA A 53 26.94 -4.11 0.39
N ASN A 54 27.11 -2.80 0.54
CA ASN A 54 26.14 -1.95 1.25
C ASN A 54 25.26 -1.14 0.26
N PRO A 55 24.09 -1.64 -0.17
CA PRO A 55 23.24 -0.93 -1.13
C PRO A 55 22.66 0.38 -0.58
N SER A 56 22.71 0.58 0.74
CA SER A 56 22.23 1.78 1.44
C SER A 56 23.37 2.68 1.92
N ASP A 57 24.56 2.53 1.33
CA ASP A 57 25.69 3.40 1.58
C ASP A 57 25.26 4.88 1.54
N ASN A 58 25.87 5.69 2.41
CA ASN A 58 25.59 7.11 2.52
C ASN A 58 26.88 7.92 2.46
N SER A 59 27.22 8.37 1.27
CA SER A 59 28.36 9.23 1.00
C SER A 59 28.08 10.73 1.24
N GLY A 60 26.94 11.07 1.88
CA GLY A 60 26.61 12.44 2.26
C GLY A 60 25.49 13.08 1.43
N THR A 61 25.52 14.41 1.36
CA THR A 61 24.49 15.21 0.68
C THR A 61 25.13 16.21 -0.26
N LEU A 62 24.74 16.17 -1.52
CA LEU A 62 25.10 17.14 -2.54
C LEU A 62 23.82 17.75 -3.11
N GLN A 63 23.50 18.99 -2.75
CA GLN A 63 22.28 19.69 -3.16
C GLN A 63 22.57 21.14 -3.54
N TYR A 64 21.88 21.63 -4.58
CA TYR A 64 22.00 22.99 -5.09
C TYR A 64 23.43 23.35 -5.45
N VAL A 65 24.07 22.49 -6.27
CA VAL A 65 25.48 22.62 -6.67
C VAL A 65 25.59 22.82 -8.16
N ARG A 66 26.42 23.77 -8.54
CA ARG A 66 26.91 23.91 -9.92
C ARG A 66 28.34 23.39 -10.01
N ILE A 67 28.58 22.62 -11.05
CA ILE A 67 29.87 22.05 -11.45
C ILE A 67 30.13 22.60 -12.85
N GLU A 68 31.03 23.53 -12.96
CA GLU A 68 31.27 24.31 -14.19
C GLU A 68 32.67 24.10 -14.71
N PHE A 69 32.80 23.78 -15.99
CA PHE A 69 34.08 23.56 -16.69
C PHE A 69 34.94 22.38 -16.16
N PRO A 70 34.34 21.29 -15.70
CA PRO A 70 35.06 20.07 -15.30
C PRO A 70 35.50 19.28 -16.53
N GLY A 71 36.03 18.08 -16.29
CA GLY A 71 36.29 17.08 -17.35
C GLY A 71 37.69 17.17 -17.95
N ILE A 72 38.72 17.30 -17.09
CA ILE A 72 40.11 17.33 -17.58
C ILE A 72 40.48 15.97 -18.17
N PRO A 73 41.04 15.91 -19.40
CA PRO A 73 41.60 14.68 -19.94
C PRO A 73 42.88 14.36 -19.22
N PHE A 74 42.87 13.44 -18.26
CA PHE A 74 44.06 13.04 -17.52
C PHE A 74 44.97 12.16 -18.37
N LEU A 75 44.37 11.24 -19.13
CA LEU A 75 45.03 10.45 -20.19
C LEU A 75 44.06 10.31 -21.37
N PRO A 76 44.52 10.12 -22.60
CA PRO A 76 43.62 9.89 -23.75
C PRO A 76 42.71 8.68 -23.52
N GLY A 77 41.38 8.87 -23.53
CA GLY A 77 40.37 7.86 -23.26
C GLY A 77 40.30 7.44 -21.78
N ASN A 78 40.65 8.38 -20.88
CA ASN A 78 40.56 8.18 -19.44
C ASN A 78 40.41 9.58 -18.79
N GLU A 79 39.29 10.19 -19.04
CA GLU A 79 38.88 11.51 -18.62
C GLU A 79 38.22 11.45 -17.23
N ILE A 80 37.93 12.59 -16.65
CA ILE A 80 37.10 12.73 -15.45
C ILE A 80 35.81 13.43 -15.85
N ASN A 81 34.68 12.87 -15.46
CA ASN A 81 33.38 13.42 -15.77
C ASN A 81 33.02 14.65 -14.91
N GLY A 82 31.95 15.31 -15.24
CA GLY A 82 31.43 16.42 -14.44
C GLY A 82 31.11 16.02 -13.02
N LEU A 83 30.23 15.03 -12.88
CA LEU A 83 29.91 14.36 -11.62
C LEU A 83 29.98 12.85 -11.82
N THR A 84 31.02 12.25 -11.24
CA THR A 84 31.22 10.80 -11.25
C THR A 84 30.76 10.16 -9.96
N LEU A 85 29.94 9.13 -10.05
CA LEU A 85 29.31 8.44 -8.91
C LEU A 85 29.66 6.94 -8.93
N GLY A 86 30.77 6.57 -8.27
CA GLY A 86 31.25 5.18 -8.18
C GLY A 86 30.61 4.45 -6.99
N ALA A 87 29.77 3.45 -7.23
CA ALA A 87 29.12 2.61 -6.20
C ALA A 87 28.41 3.38 -5.08
N VAL A 88 27.85 4.54 -5.38
CA VAL A 88 27.16 5.37 -4.38
C VAL A 88 25.81 4.74 -4.02
N GLY A 89 25.53 4.59 -2.73
CA GLY A 89 24.35 3.90 -2.24
C GLY A 89 23.12 4.80 -2.08
N SER A 90 21.96 4.16 -1.83
CA SER A 90 20.65 4.84 -1.73
C SER A 90 20.48 5.72 -0.50
N GLY A 91 21.41 5.71 0.44
CA GLY A 91 21.43 6.63 1.60
C GLY A 91 21.97 8.01 1.27
N THR A 92 22.65 8.15 0.13
CA THR A 92 23.21 9.42 -0.35
C THR A 92 22.14 10.28 -1.00
N THR A 93 22.19 11.58 -0.75
CA THR A 93 21.29 12.56 -1.37
C THR A 93 21.98 13.35 -2.47
N ILE A 94 21.50 13.23 -3.70
CA ILE A 94 21.93 14.00 -4.87
C ILE A 94 20.71 14.67 -5.47
N ASP A 95 20.68 16.01 -5.41
CA ASP A 95 19.47 16.75 -5.77
C ASP A 95 19.80 18.19 -6.19
N HIS A 96 19.22 18.71 -7.26
CA HIS A 96 19.46 20.04 -7.80
C HIS A 96 20.93 20.27 -8.14
N ILE A 97 21.42 19.53 -9.13
CA ILE A 97 22.81 19.62 -9.61
C ILE A 97 22.81 20.09 -11.05
N GLN A 98 23.59 21.13 -11.34
CA GLN A 98 23.88 21.54 -12.70
C GLN A 98 25.35 21.26 -13.03
N VAL A 99 25.58 20.49 -14.08
CA VAL A 99 26.89 20.34 -14.72
C VAL A 99 26.91 21.15 -16.01
N SER A 100 27.93 22.00 -16.18
CA SER A 100 28.04 22.87 -17.33
C SER A 100 29.44 22.81 -17.93
N TYR A 101 29.52 22.70 -19.25
CA TYR A 101 30.75 22.65 -20.00
C TYR A 101 31.70 21.54 -19.50
N SER A 102 31.17 20.36 -19.23
CA SER A 102 32.02 19.19 -18.95
C SER A 102 32.85 18.83 -20.19
N GLY A 103 34.13 18.53 -20.02
CA GLY A 103 35.01 18.08 -21.08
C GLY A 103 34.90 16.59 -21.39
N ASP A 104 34.06 15.89 -20.64
CA ASP A 104 33.65 14.52 -20.80
C ASP A 104 32.15 14.45 -20.42
N ASP A 105 31.67 13.32 -19.89
CA ASP A 105 30.28 13.19 -19.50
C ASP A 105 29.85 14.23 -18.47
N SER A 106 28.61 14.63 -18.54
CA SER A 106 28.05 15.53 -17.52
C SER A 106 27.80 14.76 -16.22
N PHE A 107 27.14 13.62 -16.29
CA PHE A 107 26.84 12.75 -15.16
C PHE A 107 27.16 11.29 -15.54
N GLU A 108 27.97 10.63 -14.73
CA GLU A 108 28.23 9.21 -14.93
C GLU A 108 28.11 8.39 -13.64
N TRP A 109 27.46 7.22 -13.73
CA TRP A 109 27.21 6.30 -12.62
C TRP A 109 27.87 4.94 -12.87
N PHE A 110 28.93 4.66 -12.12
CA PHE A 110 29.60 3.35 -12.09
C PHE A 110 29.02 2.46 -11.00
N GLY A 111 27.86 1.82 -11.28
CA GLY A 111 27.17 0.98 -10.32
C GLY A 111 26.49 1.74 -9.19
N GLY A 112 26.13 1.01 -8.12
CA GLY A 112 25.49 1.61 -6.97
C GLY A 112 23.96 1.76 -7.09
N ARG A 113 23.38 2.57 -6.19
CA ARG A 113 21.91 2.74 -6.05
C ARG A 113 21.48 4.14 -5.66
N VAL A 114 22.33 5.13 -5.77
CA VAL A 114 21.98 6.52 -5.46
C VAL A 114 20.79 6.96 -6.31
N ASN A 115 19.87 7.71 -5.71
CA ASN A 115 18.73 8.28 -6.41
C ASN A 115 18.95 9.78 -6.62
N THR A 116 18.52 10.32 -7.77
CA THR A 116 18.76 11.72 -8.11
C THR A 116 17.50 12.43 -8.59
N LYS A 117 17.38 13.73 -8.29
CA LYS A 117 16.34 14.61 -8.84
C LYS A 117 16.93 15.94 -9.28
N TYR A 118 16.27 16.58 -10.26
CA TYR A 118 16.58 17.90 -10.75
C TYR A 118 18.04 18.06 -11.21
N LEU A 119 18.39 17.31 -12.26
CA LEU A 119 19.72 17.36 -12.87
C LEU A 119 19.69 18.20 -14.14
N ILE A 120 20.71 19.05 -14.33
CA ILE A 120 20.93 19.81 -15.57
C ILE A 120 22.28 19.44 -16.15
N ALA A 121 22.29 18.92 -17.39
CA ALA A 121 23.47 18.77 -18.23
C ALA A 121 23.47 19.88 -19.27
N TYR A 122 24.43 20.80 -19.20
CA TYR A 122 24.44 21.98 -20.04
C TYR A 122 25.73 22.10 -20.82
N ARG A 123 25.65 21.96 -22.15
CA ARG A 123 26.75 22.09 -23.09
C ARG A 123 27.91 21.16 -22.76
N GLY A 124 27.65 19.91 -22.35
CA GLY A 124 28.65 18.89 -22.15
C GLY A 124 29.36 18.47 -23.46
N PHE A 125 30.56 17.91 -23.36
CA PHE A 125 31.32 17.51 -24.51
C PHE A 125 30.94 16.11 -24.99
N ASP A 126 30.90 15.11 -24.09
CA ASP A 126 30.41 13.77 -24.42
C ASP A 126 28.97 13.52 -23.92
N ASP A 127 28.64 12.50 -23.21
CA ASP A 127 27.27 12.14 -22.89
C ASP A 127 26.66 13.01 -21.78
N ASP A 128 25.33 13.17 -21.78
CA ASP A 128 24.67 13.92 -20.70
C ASP A 128 24.48 13.07 -19.46
N PHE A 129 24.06 11.80 -19.66
CA PHE A 129 23.74 10.85 -18.59
C PHE A 129 24.24 9.45 -18.98
N ASP A 130 25.36 9.02 -18.43
CA ASP A 130 25.92 7.69 -18.67
C ASP A 130 25.75 6.76 -17.44
N THR A 131 25.43 5.49 -17.69
CA THR A 131 25.24 4.47 -16.65
C THR A 131 25.97 3.18 -17.00
N ASP A 132 26.80 2.72 -16.08
CA ASP A 132 27.59 1.50 -16.26
C ASP A 132 27.69 0.67 -14.95
N PHE A 133 28.37 -0.44 -15.00
CA PHE A 133 28.79 -1.33 -13.89
C PHE A 133 27.70 -1.71 -12.90
N GLY A 134 26.45 -1.88 -13.40
CA GLY A 134 25.35 -2.37 -12.58
C GLY A 134 24.61 -1.28 -11.79
N TYR A 135 24.59 -0.05 -12.24
CA TYR A 135 23.82 1.04 -11.63
C TYR A 135 22.31 0.77 -11.61
N ARG A 136 21.67 0.99 -10.47
CA ARG A 136 20.25 0.67 -10.25
C ARG A 136 19.49 1.78 -9.51
N GLY A 137 19.92 3.00 -9.64
CA GLY A 137 19.24 4.16 -9.04
C GLY A 137 17.96 4.56 -9.76
N LYS A 138 17.22 5.43 -9.11
CA LYS A 138 16.00 6.07 -9.62
C LYS A 138 16.28 7.54 -9.84
N ASN A 139 15.95 8.04 -11.01
CA ASN A 139 16.27 9.39 -11.45
C ASN A 139 15.00 10.07 -11.97
N GLN A 140 14.72 11.29 -11.50
CA GLN A 140 13.54 12.03 -11.95
C GLN A 140 13.83 13.53 -12.09
N PHE A 141 13.26 14.12 -13.13
CA PHE A 141 13.42 15.54 -13.49
C PHE A 141 14.85 15.89 -13.91
N GLY A 142 15.19 15.55 -15.13
CA GLY A 142 16.46 15.93 -15.76
C GLY A 142 16.24 16.81 -16.97
N TYR A 143 17.17 17.72 -17.20
CA TYR A 143 17.21 18.58 -18.38
C TYR A 143 18.59 18.55 -18.99
N ALA A 144 18.69 18.25 -20.28
CA ALA A 144 19.91 18.41 -21.05
C ALA A 144 19.73 19.42 -22.18
N LEU A 145 20.71 20.29 -22.37
CA LEU A 145 20.72 21.28 -23.44
C LEU A 145 22.09 21.32 -24.12
N ARG A 146 22.13 20.90 -25.37
CA ARG A 146 23.37 20.73 -26.15
C ARG A 146 23.75 21.95 -26.97
N ASP A 147 25.07 22.25 -27.03
CA ASP A 147 25.63 23.18 -28.00
C ASP A 147 25.85 22.48 -29.34
N PRO A 148 25.27 22.95 -30.45
CA PRO A 148 25.38 22.25 -31.75
C PRO A 148 26.81 22.09 -32.29
N ASN A 149 27.79 22.81 -31.75
CA ASN A 149 29.18 22.80 -32.25
C ASN A 149 30.10 21.92 -31.44
N VAL A 150 29.67 21.39 -30.30
CA VAL A 150 30.55 20.74 -29.31
C VAL A 150 30.13 19.30 -29.11
N ALA A 151 30.98 18.34 -29.51
CA ALA A 151 30.75 16.91 -29.29
C ALA A 151 32.05 16.16 -29.34
N ASP A 152 32.20 15.05 -28.59
CA ASP A 152 33.36 14.22 -28.55
C ASP A 152 33.50 13.29 -29.76
N VAL A 153 34.70 12.85 -30.03
CA VAL A 153 35.01 11.93 -31.14
C VAL A 153 34.50 10.51 -30.92
N SER A 154 34.20 10.12 -29.66
CA SER A 154 33.60 8.85 -29.28
C SER A 154 32.13 8.75 -29.77
N GLY A 155 31.45 9.89 -29.80
CA GLY A 155 30.06 10.01 -30.29
C GLY A 155 29.04 10.36 -29.23
N SER A 156 28.82 11.65 -29.02
CA SER A 156 28.01 12.21 -27.92
C SER A 156 26.52 11.86 -28.02
N ASN A 157 25.97 11.45 -26.92
CA ASN A 157 24.56 11.05 -26.74
C ASN A 157 23.86 11.86 -25.63
N GLY A 158 22.54 11.72 -25.52
CA GLY A 158 21.77 12.21 -24.37
C GLY A 158 21.84 11.24 -23.21
N PHE A 159 21.61 9.96 -23.51
CA PHE A 159 21.84 8.84 -22.59
C PHE A 159 22.76 7.82 -23.26
N GLU A 160 23.76 7.34 -22.52
CA GLU A 160 24.46 6.11 -22.83
C GLU A 160 24.20 5.11 -21.69
N GLN A 161 23.85 3.86 -22.01
CA GLN A 161 23.40 2.92 -20.99
C GLN A 161 23.99 1.53 -21.24
N ASP A 162 24.94 1.16 -20.40
CA ASP A 162 25.66 -0.10 -20.47
C ASP A 162 25.40 -0.99 -19.22
N ASN A 163 25.53 -2.32 -19.37
CA ASN A 163 25.63 -3.19 -18.19
C ASN A 163 27.06 -3.19 -17.65
N ASP A 164 28.01 -3.36 -18.53
CA ASP A 164 29.46 -3.24 -18.33
C ASP A 164 30.16 -3.12 -19.70
N ALA A 165 31.43 -2.75 -19.71
CA ALA A 165 32.19 -2.51 -20.90
C ALA A 165 32.18 -3.67 -21.94
N THR A 166 31.84 -4.90 -21.54
CA THR A 166 31.81 -6.09 -22.40
C THR A 166 30.42 -6.59 -22.75
N GLY A 167 29.34 -6.02 -22.14
CA GLY A 167 27.98 -6.49 -22.28
C GLY A 167 27.77 -7.87 -21.67
N SER A 168 28.44 -8.15 -20.58
CA SER A 168 28.40 -9.44 -19.90
C SER A 168 27.04 -9.69 -19.22
N ALA A 169 26.86 -10.88 -18.65
CA ALA A 169 25.72 -11.21 -17.79
C ALA A 169 26.05 -11.03 -16.30
N ASN A 170 27.03 -10.23 -15.98
CA ASN A 170 27.40 -9.94 -14.60
C ASN A 170 26.25 -9.23 -13.87
N SER A 171 26.11 -9.55 -12.59
CA SER A 171 25.07 -9.02 -11.72
C SER A 171 25.70 -8.24 -10.54
N PRO A 172 25.04 -7.16 -10.08
CA PRO A 172 23.72 -6.67 -10.49
C PRO A 172 23.71 -6.10 -11.90
N TYR A 173 22.65 -6.39 -12.69
CA TYR A 173 22.49 -5.70 -13.98
C TYR A 173 22.30 -4.20 -13.79
N SER A 174 22.84 -3.39 -14.71
CA SER A 174 22.47 -1.98 -14.85
C SER A 174 20.96 -1.89 -15.15
N LYS A 175 20.23 -1.32 -14.23
CA LYS A 175 18.77 -1.21 -14.26
C LYS A 175 18.34 0.15 -13.71
N ALA A 176 18.95 1.19 -14.19
CA ALA A 176 18.59 2.56 -13.88
C ALA A 176 17.14 2.86 -14.34
N LEU A 177 16.42 3.67 -13.58
CA LEU A 177 15.10 4.16 -13.93
C LEU A 177 15.17 5.68 -14.10
N PHE A 178 14.91 6.16 -15.29
CA PHE A 178 14.81 7.58 -15.61
C PHE A 178 13.35 7.94 -15.90
N SER A 179 12.84 9.00 -15.30
CA SER A 179 11.48 9.48 -15.57
C SER A 179 11.44 11.00 -15.61
N ASN A 180 10.65 11.55 -16.52
CA ASN A 180 10.48 13.00 -16.66
C ASN A 180 11.79 13.72 -16.99
N TYR A 181 12.46 13.29 -18.04
CA TYR A 181 13.62 13.97 -18.61
C TYR A 181 13.21 14.77 -19.85
N THR A 182 13.87 15.91 -20.09
CA THR A 182 13.77 16.69 -21.34
C THR A 182 15.16 16.85 -21.90
N ILE A 183 15.45 16.16 -22.99
CA ILE A 183 16.75 16.14 -23.65
C ILE A 183 16.66 16.95 -24.93
N ALA A 184 17.21 18.15 -24.92
CA ALA A 184 17.31 19.04 -26.07
C ALA A 184 18.68 18.84 -26.76
N GLY A 185 18.65 18.00 -27.77
CA GLY A 185 19.83 17.67 -28.60
C GLY A 185 20.30 18.85 -29.45
N PRO A 186 21.33 18.63 -30.29
CA PRO A 186 22.02 19.73 -30.98
C PRO A 186 21.19 20.35 -32.13
N LYS A 187 20.18 19.68 -32.66
CA LYS A 187 19.41 20.18 -33.82
C LYS A 187 18.11 20.83 -33.37
N VAL A 188 17.98 22.12 -33.60
CA VAL A 188 16.71 22.86 -33.41
C VAL A 188 15.75 22.47 -34.53
N ASN A 189 16.23 22.44 -35.78
CA ASN A 189 15.47 22.07 -36.97
C ASN A 189 16.11 20.87 -37.65
N THR A 190 15.33 20.10 -38.39
CA THR A 190 15.81 18.89 -39.08
C THR A 190 16.94 19.15 -40.09
N GLY A 191 16.99 20.38 -40.69
CA GLY A 191 18.01 20.80 -41.64
C GLY A 191 19.31 21.36 -41.03
N ASP A 192 19.38 21.52 -39.72
CA ASP A 192 20.53 22.13 -39.07
C ASP A 192 21.78 21.25 -39.21
N VAL A 193 22.92 21.92 -39.49
CA VAL A 193 24.25 21.27 -39.52
C VAL A 193 24.85 21.40 -38.13
N VAL A 194 25.17 20.28 -37.55
CA VAL A 194 25.72 20.18 -36.18
C VAL A 194 27.05 19.43 -36.23
N ASN A 195 27.81 19.39 -35.16
CA ASN A 195 29.00 18.62 -35.04
C ASN A 195 28.73 17.15 -35.43
N ILE A 196 29.57 16.57 -36.32
CA ILE A 196 29.35 15.23 -36.89
C ILE A 196 29.45 14.10 -35.83
N ASN A 197 30.05 14.39 -34.72
CA ASN A 197 30.19 13.46 -33.61
C ASN A 197 28.93 13.29 -32.75
N TYR A 198 27.95 14.18 -32.85
CA TYR A 198 26.64 13.92 -32.24
C TYR A 198 26.00 12.69 -32.84
N LYS A 199 25.38 11.86 -31.99
CA LYS A 199 24.80 10.59 -32.41
C LYS A 199 23.34 10.45 -31.99
N ARG A 200 23.05 10.10 -30.77
CA ARG A 200 21.74 9.56 -30.36
C ARG A 200 21.15 10.30 -29.16
N GLY A 201 19.84 10.30 -29.09
CA GLY A 201 19.16 10.78 -27.92
C GLY A 201 19.29 9.80 -26.74
N ALA A 202 19.20 8.51 -27.02
CA ALA A 202 19.49 7.44 -26.08
C ALA A 202 20.16 6.26 -26.81
N HIS A 203 21.15 5.65 -26.19
CA HIS A 203 21.90 4.49 -26.69
C HIS A 203 21.91 3.39 -25.62
N ASP A 204 20.97 2.45 -25.72
CA ASP A 204 20.90 1.26 -24.88
C ASP A 204 21.70 0.12 -25.50
N ARG A 205 22.79 -0.30 -24.86
CA ARG A 205 23.72 -1.28 -25.41
C ARG A 205 24.26 -2.23 -24.34
N ARG A 206 25.12 -3.15 -24.74
CA ARG A 206 25.92 -4.00 -23.85
C ARG A 206 25.11 -4.67 -22.72
N ASN A 207 23.91 -5.23 -23.07
CA ASN A 207 23.09 -5.99 -22.14
C ASN A 207 22.45 -5.20 -20.99
N THR A 208 22.30 -3.88 -21.13
CA THR A 208 21.63 -3.04 -20.13
C THR A 208 20.15 -3.43 -19.93
N GLN A 209 19.60 -3.14 -18.77
CA GLN A 209 18.18 -3.18 -18.41
C GLN A 209 17.69 -1.80 -17.92
N ALA A 210 18.46 -0.76 -18.19
CA ALA A 210 18.06 0.61 -17.86
C ALA A 210 16.78 1.00 -18.63
N SER A 211 15.99 1.88 -18.07
CA SER A 211 14.66 2.18 -18.61
C SER A 211 14.33 3.67 -18.52
N ILE A 212 13.68 4.20 -19.56
CA ILE A 212 13.32 5.62 -19.68
C ILE A 212 11.80 5.75 -19.82
N TYR A 213 11.21 6.62 -19.03
CA TYR A 213 9.77 6.83 -18.97
C TYR A 213 9.41 8.32 -19.01
N ASN A 214 8.23 8.64 -19.52
CA ASN A 214 7.62 9.97 -19.44
C ASN A 214 8.59 11.09 -19.86
N SER A 215 9.49 10.84 -20.82
CA SER A 215 10.59 11.74 -21.17
C SER A 215 10.45 12.27 -22.60
N ILE A 216 11.10 13.39 -22.88
CA ILE A 216 11.15 14.02 -24.19
C ILE A 216 12.59 13.99 -24.70
N ILE A 217 12.83 13.45 -25.88
CA ILE A 217 14.14 13.35 -26.52
C ILE A 217 14.04 13.94 -27.92
N MET A 218 14.81 14.97 -28.21
CA MET A 218 14.62 15.75 -29.43
C MET A 218 15.94 16.17 -30.08
N GLY A 219 15.93 16.21 -31.41
CA GLY A 219 16.93 16.91 -32.21
C GLY A 219 18.28 16.19 -32.35
N TYR A 220 18.33 14.86 -32.45
CA TYR A 220 19.55 14.10 -32.67
C TYR A 220 19.80 13.72 -34.14
N PRO A 221 21.06 13.79 -34.64
CA PRO A 221 21.35 13.60 -36.06
C PRO A 221 21.44 12.12 -36.53
N GLU A 222 21.50 11.15 -35.62
CA GLU A 222 21.39 9.72 -35.97
C GLU A 222 19.99 9.21 -35.60
N THR A 223 19.65 9.14 -34.30
CA THR A 223 18.37 8.60 -33.88
C THR A 223 17.93 9.10 -32.50
N GLY A 224 16.64 9.05 -32.22
CA GLY A 224 16.08 9.31 -30.88
C GLY A 224 16.43 8.22 -29.88
N LEU A 225 16.24 6.95 -30.26
CA LEU A 225 16.65 5.78 -29.47
C LEU A 225 17.36 4.74 -30.32
N LYS A 226 18.53 4.31 -29.89
CA LYS A 226 19.21 3.13 -30.44
C LYS A 226 19.26 2.00 -29.44
N ILE A 227 18.81 0.83 -29.82
CA ILE A 227 19.06 -0.43 -29.11
C ILE A 227 20.16 -1.19 -29.85
N GLU A 228 21.20 -1.61 -29.15
CA GLU A 228 22.32 -2.32 -29.75
C GLU A 228 22.62 -3.65 -29.04
N GLY A 229 22.69 -4.71 -29.83
CA GLY A 229 23.05 -6.05 -29.37
C GLY A 229 21.88 -6.97 -29.07
N THR A 230 22.12 -8.27 -29.29
CA THR A 230 21.11 -9.33 -29.10
C THR A 230 20.59 -9.36 -27.67
N ASN A 231 21.47 -9.31 -26.66
CA ASN A 231 21.04 -9.37 -25.26
C ASN A 231 20.22 -8.15 -24.83
N THR A 232 20.60 -6.96 -25.29
CA THR A 232 19.87 -5.71 -24.99
C THR A 232 18.45 -5.75 -25.59
N SER A 233 18.34 -6.19 -26.86
CA SER A 233 17.03 -6.35 -27.50
C SER A 233 16.20 -7.46 -26.85
N GLN A 234 16.79 -8.54 -26.37
CA GLN A 234 16.09 -9.55 -25.56
C GLN A 234 15.59 -8.98 -24.23
N ASN A 235 16.37 -8.11 -23.58
CA ASN A 235 15.91 -7.38 -22.38
C ASN A 235 14.69 -6.51 -22.68
N ALA A 236 14.63 -5.87 -23.84
CA ALA A 236 13.44 -5.13 -24.29
C ALA A 236 12.25 -6.05 -24.57
N MET A 237 12.45 -7.19 -25.22
CA MET A 237 11.40 -8.16 -25.53
C MET A 237 10.78 -8.79 -24.26
N ASN A 238 11.56 -9.01 -23.21
CA ASN A 238 11.08 -9.61 -21.96
C ASN A 238 10.69 -8.56 -20.87
N ASP A 239 10.57 -7.30 -21.27
CA ASP A 239 10.17 -6.15 -20.41
C ASP A 239 11.16 -5.86 -19.25
N SER A 240 12.40 -6.33 -19.34
CA SER A 240 13.48 -6.00 -18.39
C SER A 240 14.06 -4.61 -18.65
N LEU A 241 14.15 -4.19 -19.91
CA LEU A 241 14.41 -2.86 -20.39
C LEU A 241 13.09 -2.26 -20.89
N GLN A 242 12.73 -1.06 -20.44
CA GLN A 242 11.47 -0.41 -20.81
C GLN A 242 11.70 1.01 -21.33
N PHE A 243 11.01 1.35 -22.40
CA PHE A 243 10.99 2.70 -22.95
C PHE A 243 9.52 3.07 -23.19
N LYS A 244 8.89 3.78 -22.21
CA LYS A 244 7.43 3.92 -22.16
C LYS A 244 6.96 5.36 -21.97
N ASN A 245 5.91 5.74 -22.69
CA ASN A 245 5.30 7.07 -22.62
C ASN A 245 6.29 8.22 -22.91
N ASN A 246 7.24 8.00 -23.82
CA ASN A 246 8.21 9.02 -24.21
C ASN A 246 7.78 9.72 -25.50
N ILE A 247 8.32 10.91 -25.70
CA ILE A 247 8.20 11.69 -26.95
C ILE A 247 9.58 11.76 -27.60
N LEU A 248 9.68 11.33 -28.86
CA LEU A 248 10.85 11.54 -29.69
C LEU A 248 10.50 12.56 -30.80
N SER A 249 11.43 13.49 -31.11
CA SER A 249 11.11 14.53 -32.06
C SER A 249 12.33 15.09 -32.78
N GLY A 250 12.17 15.42 -34.05
CA GLY A 250 13.20 16.09 -34.86
C GLY A 250 14.51 15.31 -35.00
N ASN A 251 14.52 14.02 -34.68
CA ASN A 251 15.62 13.13 -34.92
C ASN A 251 15.64 12.70 -36.40
N VAL A 252 16.77 12.23 -36.92
CA VAL A 252 16.83 11.72 -38.29
C VAL A 252 16.05 10.40 -38.41
N ASP A 253 16.31 9.48 -37.51
CA ASP A 253 15.47 8.29 -37.29
C ASP A 253 14.91 8.34 -35.84
N ASP A 254 13.68 7.88 -35.63
CA ASP A 254 13.14 7.81 -34.29
C ASP A 254 13.77 6.64 -33.53
N TYR A 255 13.89 5.48 -34.20
CA TYR A 255 14.37 4.24 -33.62
C TYR A 255 15.36 3.52 -34.53
N ILE A 256 16.48 3.08 -33.97
CA ILE A 256 17.45 2.22 -34.67
C ILE A 256 17.74 0.98 -33.82
N CYS A 257 17.81 -0.18 -34.47
CA CYS A 257 18.24 -1.43 -33.85
C CYS A 257 19.44 -2.00 -34.63
N THR A 258 20.56 -2.21 -33.94
CA THR A 258 21.75 -2.81 -34.56
C THR A 258 22.17 -4.08 -33.84
N THR A 259 22.50 -5.13 -34.59
CA THR A 259 22.89 -6.46 -34.06
C THR A 259 21.88 -7.05 -33.07
N CYS A 260 20.62 -6.69 -33.21
CA CYS A 260 19.54 -7.13 -32.35
C CYS A 260 19.12 -8.58 -32.61
N ASP A 261 18.36 -9.15 -31.69
CA ASP A 261 17.69 -10.44 -31.87
C ASP A 261 16.80 -10.42 -33.14
N VAL A 262 16.81 -11.50 -33.90
CA VAL A 262 16.06 -11.59 -35.16
C VAL A 262 14.54 -11.50 -34.97
N GLY A 263 14.02 -11.74 -33.78
CA GLY A 263 12.61 -11.62 -33.40
C GLY A 263 12.21 -10.23 -32.92
N PHE A 264 13.16 -9.32 -32.74
CA PHE A 264 12.92 -7.99 -32.23
C PHE A 264 12.65 -6.98 -33.35
N ASN A 265 11.52 -6.31 -33.30
CA ASN A 265 11.21 -5.15 -34.15
C ASN A 265 11.03 -3.92 -33.25
N ILE A 266 11.96 -2.98 -33.31
CA ILE A 266 12.02 -1.82 -32.43
C ILE A 266 10.80 -0.90 -32.59
N ASP A 267 10.32 -0.69 -33.84
CA ASP A 267 9.18 0.20 -34.10
C ASP A 267 7.88 -0.36 -33.48
N THR A 268 7.65 -1.66 -33.69
CA THR A 268 6.49 -2.34 -33.12
C THR A 268 6.56 -2.36 -31.59
N TRP A 269 7.74 -2.63 -31.04
CA TRP A 269 7.98 -2.61 -29.59
C TRP A 269 7.77 -1.22 -29.00
N ALA A 270 8.34 -0.18 -29.61
CA ALA A 270 8.21 1.20 -29.16
C ALA A 270 6.75 1.68 -29.24
N ALA A 271 6.04 1.38 -30.31
CA ALA A 271 4.63 1.71 -30.46
C ALA A 271 3.74 1.03 -29.41
N SER A 272 4.04 -0.24 -29.06
CA SER A 272 3.29 -0.98 -28.03
C SER A 272 3.49 -0.40 -26.62
N ASN A 273 4.51 0.41 -26.41
CA ASN A 273 4.88 1.06 -25.16
C ASN A 273 4.40 2.54 -25.08
N THR A 274 3.43 2.93 -25.89
CA THR A 274 2.78 4.26 -25.88
C THR A 274 3.74 5.42 -26.11
N ASN A 275 4.87 5.20 -26.76
CA ASN A 275 5.77 6.27 -27.19
C ASN A 275 5.18 7.00 -28.40
N GLN A 276 5.50 8.27 -28.53
CA GLN A 276 5.07 9.10 -29.65
C GLN A 276 6.25 9.74 -30.36
N THR A 277 6.14 9.89 -31.67
CA THR A 277 7.16 10.50 -32.51
C THR A 277 6.62 11.70 -33.29
N TYR A 278 7.44 12.72 -33.44
CA TYR A 278 7.12 13.96 -34.16
C TYR A 278 8.24 14.33 -35.13
N LEU A 279 7.86 14.62 -36.35
CA LEU A 279 8.81 14.90 -37.44
C LEU A 279 9.72 16.11 -37.15
N THR A 280 9.20 17.09 -36.41
CA THR A 280 9.93 18.34 -36.13
C THR A 280 9.71 18.76 -34.66
N ASN A 281 10.72 19.36 -34.06
CA ASN A 281 10.72 19.72 -32.63
C ASN A 281 9.60 20.69 -32.23
N ASN A 282 9.19 21.59 -33.13
CA ASN A 282 8.10 22.54 -32.85
C ASN A 282 6.73 21.86 -32.68
N LEU A 283 6.53 20.63 -33.18
CA LEU A 283 5.29 19.88 -33.00
C LEU A 283 5.11 19.35 -31.58
N VAL A 284 6.15 19.26 -30.80
CA VAL A 284 6.08 18.90 -29.37
C VAL A 284 5.39 19.99 -28.56
N GLY A 285 5.62 21.25 -28.92
CA GLY A 285 4.96 22.41 -28.32
C GLY A 285 5.60 22.83 -26.98
N LEU A 286 6.92 22.85 -26.90
CA LEU A 286 7.69 23.48 -25.83
C LEU A 286 7.91 24.97 -26.16
N VAL A 287 8.08 25.81 -25.14
CA VAL A 287 8.14 27.28 -25.32
C VAL A 287 9.43 27.69 -26.01
N ASP A 288 10.61 27.46 -25.42
CA ASP A 288 11.93 27.87 -25.97
C ASP A 288 13.04 26.95 -25.42
N VAL A 289 12.90 25.64 -25.65
CA VAL A 289 13.74 24.59 -25.06
C VAL A 289 15.19 24.59 -25.54
N PHE A 290 15.48 25.16 -26.72
CA PHE A 290 16.81 25.17 -27.33
C PHE A 290 17.58 26.47 -27.11
N ASN A 291 17.05 27.41 -26.35
CA ASN A 291 17.71 28.67 -26.08
C ASN A 291 18.89 28.47 -25.13
N LEU A 292 20.11 28.56 -25.68
CA LEU A 292 21.32 28.32 -24.92
C LEU A 292 21.61 29.35 -23.82
N SER A 293 20.96 30.50 -23.84
CA SER A 293 21.24 31.60 -22.88
C SER A 293 20.16 31.74 -21.81
N ASN A 294 18.92 31.37 -22.14
CA ASN A 294 17.79 31.51 -21.24
C ASN A 294 16.67 30.53 -21.68
N PRO A 295 16.84 29.23 -21.48
CA PRO A 295 15.88 28.25 -21.95
C PRO A 295 14.56 28.33 -21.18
N ASP A 296 13.46 28.13 -21.92
CA ASP A 296 12.14 27.88 -21.34
C ASP A 296 11.60 26.53 -21.86
N PRO A 297 11.91 25.44 -21.20
CA PRO A 297 11.52 24.12 -21.65
C PRO A 297 10.11 23.69 -21.26
N ARG A 298 9.30 24.61 -20.73
CA ARG A 298 7.90 24.32 -20.37
C ARG A 298 7.06 23.94 -21.58
N PRO A 299 6.17 22.95 -21.44
CA PRO A 299 5.17 22.67 -22.47
C PRO A 299 4.09 23.76 -22.50
N THR A 300 3.61 24.09 -23.70
CA THR A 300 2.43 24.93 -23.87
C THR A 300 1.16 24.16 -23.52
N ALA A 301 0.13 24.83 -23.03
CA ALA A 301 -1.14 24.18 -22.70
C ALA A 301 -1.77 23.49 -23.92
N GLY A 302 -2.16 22.23 -23.78
CA GLY A 302 -2.72 21.44 -24.85
C GLY A 302 -1.70 20.82 -25.82
N SER A 303 -0.40 21.02 -25.60
CA SER A 303 0.69 20.40 -26.36
C SER A 303 0.83 18.90 -26.06
N ALA A 304 1.64 18.21 -26.86
CA ALA A 304 1.87 16.76 -26.72
C ALA A 304 2.25 16.32 -25.30
N PRO A 305 3.21 16.95 -24.63
CA PRO A 305 3.59 16.58 -23.26
C PRO A 305 2.44 16.65 -22.24
N THR A 306 1.42 17.46 -22.49
CA THR A 306 0.27 17.64 -21.58
C THR A 306 -0.92 16.75 -21.92
N THR A 307 -0.86 16.01 -23.03
CA THR A 307 -2.02 15.29 -23.58
C THR A 307 -1.81 13.79 -23.80
N ILE A 308 -0.57 13.32 -23.93
CA ILE A 308 -0.29 11.90 -24.18
C ILE A 308 -0.48 11.00 -22.95
N GLY A 309 -0.63 11.58 -21.76
CA GLY A 309 -0.67 10.87 -20.50
C GLY A 309 0.71 10.52 -19.97
N THR A 310 0.75 9.94 -18.78
CA THR A 310 1.99 9.52 -18.11
C THR A 310 1.86 8.11 -17.54
N TYR A 311 3.00 7.46 -17.32
CA TYR A 311 3.09 6.11 -16.78
C TYR A 311 3.74 6.16 -15.39
N PHE A 312 2.95 5.93 -14.33
CA PHE A 312 3.42 5.85 -12.94
C PHE A 312 2.92 4.58 -12.25
N THR A 313 2.95 3.47 -12.98
CA THR A 313 2.64 2.13 -12.46
C THR A 313 3.87 1.22 -12.56
N GLY A 314 3.78 -0.02 -12.13
CA GLY A 314 4.89 -0.96 -12.20
C GLY A 314 6.13 -0.45 -11.45
N LEU A 315 7.25 -0.31 -12.12
CA LEU A 315 8.52 0.14 -11.51
C LEU A 315 8.46 1.60 -11.01
N LEU A 316 7.62 2.44 -11.62
CA LEU A 316 7.44 3.84 -11.21
C LEU A 316 6.38 4.03 -10.10
N SER A 317 5.79 2.98 -9.57
CA SER A 317 4.93 3.05 -8.37
C SER A 317 5.71 3.24 -7.07
N ASP A 318 7.04 3.19 -7.15
CA ASP A 318 7.92 3.45 -6.01
C ASP A 318 7.73 4.90 -5.50
N PRO A 319 7.64 5.12 -4.17
CA PRO A 319 7.37 6.45 -3.59
C PRO A 319 8.47 7.51 -3.85
N PHE A 320 9.63 7.13 -4.38
CA PHE A 320 10.61 8.08 -4.86
C PHE A 320 10.06 8.94 -6.00
N PHE A 321 9.30 8.35 -6.93
CA PHE A 321 8.77 9.07 -8.08
C PHE A 321 7.56 9.93 -7.69
N THR A 322 7.62 11.19 -8.05
CA THR A 322 6.51 12.14 -7.94
C THR A 322 5.65 12.01 -9.20
N PRO A 323 4.42 11.50 -9.12
CA PRO A 323 3.55 11.41 -10.29
C PRO A 323 3.24 12.78 -10.88
N THR A 324 3.37 12.91 -12.20
CA THR A 324 3.03 14.11 -12.96
C THR A 324 1.86 13.83 -13.90
N SER A 325 1.19 14.89 -14.35
CA SER A 325 0.20 14.84 -15.44
C SER A 325 0.79 15.23 -16.79
N TYR A 326 2.11 15.33 -16.89
CA TYR A 326 2.84 15.75 -18.10
C TYR A 326 4.08 14.89 -18.32
N THR A 327 4.47 14.76 -19.58
CA THR A 327 5.71 14.12 -20.04
C THR A 327 6.82 15.17 -20.13
N GLY A 328 8.06 14.78 -19.86
CA GLY A 328 9.21 15.70 -19.75
C GLY A 328 9.42 16.22 -18.34
N ALA A 329 10.43 17.06 -18.16
CA ALA A 329 10.89 17.53 -16.85
C ALA A 329 10.10 18.72 -16.29
N PHE A 330 9.24 19.35 -17.07
CA PHE A 330 8.61 20.64 -16.75
C PHE A 330 7.09 20.58 -16.88
N SER A 331 6.39 21.26 -15.96
CA SER A 331 4.96 21.54 -16.10
C SER A 331 4.71 22.81 -16.95
N THR A 332 3.46 23.07 -17.27
CA THR A 332 3.09 24.31 -17.98
C THR A 332 3.32 25.60 -17.16
N SER A 333 3.45 25.49 -15.86
CA SER A 333 3.51 26.61 -14.91
C SER A 333 4.82 26.70 -14.12
N ASP A 334 5.66 25.68 -14.21
CA ASP A 334 6.87 25.58 -13.40
C ASP A 334 8.09 25.41 -14.30
N ASN A 335 8.94 26.44 -14.34
CA ASN A 335 10.27 26.41 -14.95
C ASN A 335 11.33 26.44 -13.84
N TRP A 336 11.65 25.29 -13.27
CA TRP A 336 12.65 25.20 -12.20
C TRP A 336 14.08 25.55 -12.66
N THR A 337 14.31 25.73 -13.99
CA THR A 337 15.59 26.29 -14.49
C THR A 337 15.71 27.79 -14.29
N ASP A 338 14.65 28.50 -13.94
CA ASP A 338 14.67 29.93 -13.57
C ASP A 338 15.11 30.14 -12.11
N GLU A 339 15.29 29.07 -11.34
CA GLU A 339 15.70 29.18 -9.95
C GLU A 339 17.15 29.67 -9.81
N SER A 340 17.46 30.38 -8.73
CA SER A 340 18.74 31.05 -8.50
C SER A 340 19.97 30.14 -8.39
N TRP A 341 19.78 28.84 -8.24
CA TRP A 341 20.87 27.86 -8.26
C TRP A 341 21.34 27.51 -9.68
N VAL A 342 20.55 27.82 -10.70
CA VAL A 342 20.86 27.55 -12.11
C VAL A 342 21.59 28.73 -12.75
N ASN A 343 22.51 28.45 -13.68
CA ASN A 343 23.23 29.48 -14.44
C ASN A 343 23.52 28.99 -15.86
N PHE A 344 22.97 29.68 -16.86
CA PHE A 344 23.24 29.41 -18.29
C PHE A 344 24.28 30.36 -18.90
N ASP A 345 24.94 31.19 -18.08
CA ASP A 345 26.08 31.98 -18.49
C ASP A 345 27.28 31.89 -17.50
N PRO A 346 27.75 30.68 -17.18
CA PRO A 346 28.92 30.52 -16.30
C PRO A 346 30.17 31.11 -16.90
N GLN A 347 30.26 31.22 -18.22
CA GLN A 347 31.43 31.79 -18.95
C GLN A 347 31.69 33.24 -18.56
N ASN A 348 30.66 34.05 -18.41
CA ASN A 348 30.78 35.48 -18.13
C ASN A 348 30.47 35.83 -16.67
N THR A 349 30.01 34.88 -15.86
CA THR A 349 29.64 35.12 -14.46
C THR A 349 30.88 35.47 -13.63
N PRO A 350 30.94 36.66 -13.00
CA PRO A 350 32.09 37.04 -12.18
C PRO A 350 32.00 36.44 -10.78
N TYR A 351 32.74 35.40 -10.53
CA TYR A 351 32.88 34.78 -9.18
C TYR A 351 33.97 35.49 -8.35
N THR A 352 33.88 36.83 -8.24
CA THR A 352 34.91 37.65 -7.58
C THR A 352 34.69 37.75 -6.06
N THR A 353 33.55 37.32 -5.56
CA THR A 353 33.24 37.34 -4.13
C THR A 353 33.27 35.91 -3.65
N ALA A 354 34.14 35.60 -2.67
CA ALA A 354 34.06 34.35 -1.95
C ALA A 354 32.62 34.18 -1.48
N GLY A 355 32.03 33.00 -1.76
CA GLY A 355 30.62 32.76 -1.49
C GLY A 355 30.27 33.16 -0.07
N ILE A 356 29.47 34.21 0.05
CA ILE A 356 28.81 34.49 1.34
C ILE A 356 27.89 33.27 1.54
N ASN A 357 28.06 32.58 2.64
CA ASN A 357 27.10 31.55 3.02
C ASN A 357 25.78 32.26 3.35
N ASN A 358 24.98 32.48 2.32
CA ASN A 358 23.66 33.13 2.43
C ASN A 358 22.59 32.12 2.91
N ASN A 359 22.98 30.92 3.22
CA ASN A 359 22.04 29.94 3.77
C ASN A 359 21.52 30.42 5.14
N PRO A 360 20.22 30.45 5.35
CA PRO A 360 19.69 30.72 6.67
C PRO A 360 20.15 29.61 7.64
N VAL A 361 20.55 30.00 8.82
CA VAL A 361 20.83 29.06 9.91
C VAL A 361 19.55 28.88 10.70
N VAL A 362 18.97 27.66 10.63
CA VAL A 362 17.68 27.35 11.23
C VAL A 362 17.89 26.51 12.50
N THR A 363 17.41 27.00 13.62
CA THR A 363 17.35 26.31 14.91
C THR A 363 15.91 26.30 15.39
N ALA A 364 15.55 25.37 16.29
CA ALA A 364 14.23 25.41 16.92
C ALA A 364 14.26 24.85 18.34
N SER A 365 13.35 25.34 19.18
CA SER A 365 12.97 24.68 20.41
C SER A 365 11.70 23.85 20.18
N VAL A 366 11.70 22.61 20.64
CA VAL A 366 10.58 21.66 20.46
C VAL A 366 9.90 21.41 21.80
N THR A 367 8.62 21.74 21.88
CA THR A 367 7.75 21.31 22.98
C THR A 367 7.03 20.04 22.58
N ASN A 368 7.19 18.96 23.37
CA ASN A 368 6.54 17.69 23.07
C ASN A 368 5.02 17.76 23.19
N ALA A 369 4.33 16.94 22.39
CA ALA A 369 2.88 16.88 22.39
C ALA A 369 2.35 16.32 23.71
N SER A 370 1.25 16.88 24.21
CA SER A 370 0.42 16.29 25.26
C SER A 370 -0.82 15.63 24.64
N CYS A 371 -1.59 14.93 25.45
CA CYS A 371 -2.87 14.37 25.03
C CYS A 371 -3.87 15.40 24.46
N THR A 372 -3.62 16.67 24.58
CA THR A 372 -4.45 17.76 24.05
C THR A 372 -3.91 18.34 22.74
N GLY A 373 -2.86 17.74 22.14
CA GLY A 373 -2.27 18.24 20.92
C GLY A 373 -1.50 19.55 21.11
N THR A 374 -0.82 19.71 22.27
CA THR A 374 -0.14 20.97 22.64
C THR A 374 1.34 20.99 22.30
N GLY A 375 1.82 20.09 21.43
CA GLY A 375 3.18 20.17 20.92
C GLY A 375 3.41 21.47 20.15
N ALA A 376 4.63 21.98 20.16
CA ALA A 376 5.01 23.20 19.45
C ALA A 376 6.44 23.11 18.92
N ILE A 377 6.72 23.82 17.87
CA ILE A 377 8.06 24.03 17.31
C ILE A 377 8.20 25.55 17.13
N ASP A 378 9.13 26.15 17.89
CA ASP A 378 9.48 27.56 17.85
C ASP A 378 10.79 27.69 17.06
N VAL A 379 10.71 28.17 15.83
CA VAL A 379 11.81 28.22 14.87
C VAL A 379 12.51 29.58 14.98
N SER A 380 13.81 29.55 15.16
CA SER A 380 14.67 30.74 15.10
C SER A 380 15.57 30.66 13.88
N VAL A 381 15.61 31.73 13.08
CA VAL A 381 16.43 31.81 11.88
C VAL A 381 17.41 32.96 12.00
N THR A 382 18.68 32.71 11.67
CA THR A 382 19.74 33.70 11.59
C THR A 382 20.49 33.55 10.26
N GLY A 383 21.27 34.53 9.86
CA GLY A 383 21.97 34.54 8.56
C GLY A 383 21.01 34.75 7.39
N GLY A 384 21.39 34.33 6.19
CA GLY A 384 20.65 34.60 4.98
C GLY A 384 20.63 36.07 4.56
N ALA A 385 19.78 36.46 3.61
CA ALA A 385 19.70 37.80 3.03
C ALA A 385 18.50 38.63 3.54
N GLY A 386 17.95 38.31 4.70
CA GLY A 386 17.05 39.19 5.48
C GLY A 386 15.58 38.77 5.54
N SER A 387 14.89 38.47 4.48
CA SER A 387 13.50 37.98 4.53
C SER A 387 13.46 36.46 4.44
N TYR A 388 12.59 35.85 5.27
CA TYR A 388 12.44 34.39 5.29
C TYR A 388 11.03 34.00 4.88
N THR A 389 10.93 32.91 4.09
CA THR A 389 9.68 32.21 3.83
C THR A 389 9.78 30.80 4.39
N TYR A 390 8.65 30.25 4.83
CA TYR A 390 8.57 28.94 5.48
C TYR A 390 7.58 28.06 4.73
N SER A 391 7.93 26.79 4.55
CA SER A 391 7.05 25.78 4.00
C SER A 391 7.21 24.50 4.82
N TRP A 392 6.14 24.09 5.48
CA TRP A 392 6.13 22.87 6.28
C TRP A 392 5.59 21.70 5.47
N SER A 393 6.09 20.51 5.74
CA SER A 393 5.71 19.25 5.06
C SER A 393 4.21 18.92 5.13
N ASP A 394 3.49 19.51 6.09
CA ASP A 394 2.04 19.35 6.30
C ASP A 394 1.22 20.57 5.86
N GLY A 395 1.85 21.52 5.14
CA GLY A 395 1.20 22.59 4.40
C GLY A 395 1.31 24.02 4.94
N PRO A 396 1.39 24.31 6.25
CA PRO A 396 1.50 25.69 6.77
C PRO A 396 2.77 26.41 6.31
N THR A 397 2.69 27.77 6.32
CA THR A 397 3.79 28.67 5.92
C THR A 397 4.21 29.62 7.06
N THR A 398 3.79 29.36 8.29
CA THR A 398 4.17 30.14 9.46
C THR A 398 5.57 29.77 9.94
N GLN A 399 6.30 30.70 10.57
CA GLN A 399 7.59 30.44 11.19
C GLN A 399 7.44 29.36 12.27
N ASP A 400 6.56 29.60 13.22
CA ASP A 400 6.34 28.72 14.37
C ASP A 400 5.10 27.87 14.18
N ARG A 401 5.10 26.76 14.88
CA ARG A 401 4.00 25.79 14.87
C ARG A 401 3.53 25.52 16.30
N SER A 402 2.22 25.49 16.49
CA SER A 402 1.59 25.14 17.76
C SER A 402 0.48 24.12 17.55
N PHE A 403 0.01 23.54 18.65
CA PHE A 403 -1.04 22.52 18.65
C PHE A 403 -0.70 21.26 17.81
N LEU A 404 0.58 20.88 17.80
CA LEU A 404 1.08 19.75 17.04
C LEU A 404 0.82 18.43 17.76
N ASN A 405 0.42 17.42 17.02
CA ASN A 405 0.47 16.04 17.47
C ASN A 405 1.92 15.53 17.49
N ALA A 406 2.17 14.39 18.15
CA ALA A 406 3.45 13.72 18.02
C ALA A 406 3.69 13.32 16.54
N GLY A 407 4.89 13.55 16.06
CA GLY A 407 5.26 13.28 14.67
C GLY A 407 6.54 14.02 14.27
N SER A 408 6.99 13.74 13.06
CA SER A 408 8.11 14.45 12.45
C SER A 408 7.56 15.54 11.52
N TYR A 409 8.07 16.75 11.69
CA TYR A 409 7.69 17.94 10.92
C TYR A 409 8.94 18.50 10.25
N THR A 410 8.88 18.64 8.95
CA THR A 410 9.99 19.18 8.17
C THR A 410 9.62 20.57 7.70
N VAL A 411 10.52 21.52 7.95
CA VAL A 411 10.39 22.91 7.46
C VAL A 411 11.47 23.19 6.43
N THR A 412 11.07 23.76 5.32
CA THR A 412 11.96 24.43 4.38
C THR A 412 11.92 25.91 4.66
N VAL A 413 13.06 26.49 5.02
CA VAL A 413 13.22 27.94 5.21
C VAL A 413 14.01 28.48 4.05
N THR A 414 13.43 29.42 3.32
CA THR A 414 14.06 30.05 2.16
C THR A 414 14.34 31.52 2.43
N SER A 415 15.54 31.97 2.09
CA SER A 415 15.96 33.36 2.13
C SER A 415 16.69 33.68 0.83
N ASN A 416 16.13 34.60 0.04
CA ASN A 416 16.71 35.06 -1.23
C ASN A 416 17.19 33.90 -2.15
N GLY A 417 16.31 32.92 -2.37
CA GLY A 417 16.60 31.74 -3.21
C GLY A 417 17.44 30.65 -2.56
N CYS A 418 18.05 30.89 -1.41
CA CYS A 418 18.76 29.86 -0.64
C CYS A 418 17.82 29.19 0.34
N SER A 419 17.69 27.85 0.28
CA SER A 419 16.79 27.08 1.13
C SER A 419 17.56 26.14 2.06
N VAL A 420 17.09 26.04 3.29
CA VAL A 420 17.56 25.03 4.27
C VAL A 420 16.37 24.21 4.75
N VAL A 421 16.51 22.90 4.69
CA VAL A 421 15.52 21.94 5.17
C VAL A 421 15.93 21.43 6.53
N LYS A 422 15.01 21.47 7.50
CA LYS A 422 15.20 20.93 8.85
C LYS A 422 14.01 20.10 9.28
N SER A 423 14.28 18.96 9.91
CA SER A 423 13.26 18.11 10.49
C SER A 423 13.33 18.15 11.99
N TYR A 424 12.17 18.27 12.63
CA TYR A 424 12.01 18.29 14.07
C TYR A 424 11.00 17.24 14.48
N THR A 425 11.29 16.53 15.57
CA THR A 425 10.38 15.51 16.09
C THR A 425 9.70 16.03 17.35
N VAL A 426 8.39 16.15 17.28
CA VAL A 426 7.54 16.34 18.45
C VAL A 426 7.27 14.94 19.03
N ASN A 427 7.87 14.66 20.17
CA ASN A 427 7.70 13.37 20.82
C ASN A 427 6.34 13.27 21.52
N ASP A 428 5.87 12.04 21.68
CA ASP A 428 4.71 11.74 22.49
C ASP A 428 5.03 11.88 23.98
N VAL A 429 4.16 12.61 24.68
CA VAL A 429 4.11 12.50 26.14
C VAL A 429 3.14 11.39 26.49
N THR A 430 3.65 10.26 26.92
CA THR A 430 2.89 9.08 27.28
C THR A 430 1.73 9.42 28.20
N VAL A 431 0.51 9.27 27.73
CA VAL A 431 -0.68 9.38 28.60
C VAL A 431 -0.62 8.33 29.69
N ALA A 432 -0.86 8.76 30.95
CA ALA A 432 -0.87 7.86 32.07
C ALA A 432 -1.99 6.79 31.88
N LYS A 433 -1.70 5.56 32.31
CA LYS A 433 -2.73 4.51 32.32
C LYS A 433 -3.75 4.76 33.41
N PRO A 434 -5.00 4.34 33.25
CA PRO A 434 -6.01 4.37 34.29
C PRO A 434 -5.54 3.63 35.57
N THR A 435 -5.94 4.12 36.73
CA THR A 435 -5.58 3.55 38.04
C THR A 435 -6.80 3.06 38.81
N SER A 436 -6.58 2.42 39.94
CA SER A 436 -7.62 1.97 40.88
C SER A 436 -8.72 1.15 40.20
N LEU A 437 -8.32 0.17 39.37
CA LEU A 437 -9.29 -0.71 38.69
C LEU A 437 -10.08 -1.54 39.69
N ALA A 438 -11.40 -1.49 39.61
CA ALA A 438 -12.32 -2.32 40.38
C ALA A 438 -13.24 -3.12 39.47
N LEU A 439 -13.57 -4.34 39.86
CA LEU A 439 -14.58 -5.18 39.23
C LEU A 439 -15.79 -5.30 40.15
N SER A 440 -16.97 -5.12 39.59
CA SER A 440 -18.25 -5.21 40.29
C SER A 440 -19.28 -5.88 39.39
N SER A 441 -20.44 -6.22 39.95
CA SER A 441 -21.53 -6.86 39.22
C SER A 441 -21.07 -8.07 38.39
N VAL A 442 -20.19 -8.90 38.97
CA VAL A 442 -19.68 -10.10 38.30
C VAL A 442 -20.75 -11.18 38.36
N THR A 443 -21.30 -11.50 37.21
CA THR A 443 -22.30 -12.57 37.04
C THR A 443 -21.70 -13.76 36.30
N ASN A 444 -22.50 -14.71 35.92
CA ASN A 444 -22.08 -15.83 35.09
C ASN A 444 -21.81 -15.48 33.62
N CYS A 445 -22.17 -14.26 33.18
CA CYS A 445 -22.01 -13.83 31.78
C CYS A 445 -21.55 -12.38 31.61
N SER A 446 -21.33 -11.67 32.70
CA SER A 446 -20.91 -10.27 32.64
C SER A 446 -19.99 -9.90 33.78
N ALA A 447 -19.21 -8.82 33.58
CA ALA A 447 -18.40 -8.17 34.60
C ALA A 447 -18.30 -6.68 34.29
N LYS A 448 -18.50 -5.83 35.28
CA LYS A 448 -18.32 -4.38 35.16
C LYS A 448 -16.96 -3.99 35.68
N LEU A 449 -16.11 -3.45 34.78
CA LEU A 449 -14.82 -2.83 35.12
C LEU A 449 -15.03 -1.33 35.31
N SER A 450 -14.49 -0.77 36.38
CA SER A 450 -14.41 0.68 36.64
C SER A 450 -12.98 1.08 36.97
N TRP A 451 -12.65 2.34 36.71
CA TRP A 451 -11.29 2.88 36.93
C TRP A 451 -11.34 4.36 37.31
N VAL A 452 -10.25 4.83 37.89
CA VAL A 452 -10.00 6.26 38.08
C VAL A 452 -9.39 6.81 36.80
N PRO A 453 -9.94 7.92 36.25
CA PRO A 453 -9.47 8.50 35.00
C PRO A 453 -8.04 9.00 35.10
N ALA A 454 -7.29 8.87 34.01
CA ALA A 454 -5.96 9.47 33.90
C ALA A 454 -6.08 10.92 33.40
N ALA A 455 -5.22 11.80 33.95
CA ALA A 455 -5.18 13.19 33.51
C ALA A 455 -4.85 13.26 31.98
N GLY A 456 -5.56 14.09 31.26
CA GLY A 456 -5.37 14.29 29.82
C GLY A 456 -5.99 13.21 28.91
N ALA A 457 -6.57 12.15 29.44
CA ALA A 457 -7.26 11.16 28.62
C ALA A 457 -8.54 11.72 28.02
N ALA A 458 -8.70 11.63 26.70
CA ALA A 458 -9.91 12.02 26.00
C ALA A 458 -10.93 10.87 25.91
N SER A 459 -10.45 9.66 25.88
CA SER A 459 -11.31 8.45 25.85
C SER A 459 -10.53 7.24 26.38
N TYR A 460 -11.23 6.11 26.49
CA TYR A 460 -10.63 4.87 26.96
C TYR A 460 -10.92 3.73 25.96
N GLU A 461 -9.96 2.83 25.83
CA GLU A 461 -10.13 1.57 25.15
C GLU A 461 -10.10 0.42 26.14
N VAL A 462 -11.07 -0.47 26.03
CA VAL A 462 -11.17 -1.68 26.85
C VAL A 462 -11.04 -2.93 25.97
N ARG A 463 -10.51 -3.99 26.57
CA ARG A 463 -10.47 -5.33 25.98
C ARG A 463 -10.42 -6.40 27.04
N TYR A 464 -10.71 -7.61 26.66
CA TYR A 464 -10.68 -8.74 27.58
C TYR A 464 -10.17 -10.01 26.90
N ARG A 465 -9.86 -11.01 27.71
CA ARG A 465 -9.55 -12.35 27.26
C ARG A 465 -9.89 -13.39 28.35
N ILE A 466 -10.03 -14.64 27.97
CA ILE A 466 -9.87 -15.74 28.91
C ILE A 466 -8.40 -15.75 29.37
N THR A 467 -8.16 -15.88 30.68
CA THR A 467 -6.81 -15.83 31.25
C THR A 467 -5.87 -16.81 30.54
N GLY A 468 -4.76 -16.31 30.02
CA GLY A 468 -3.79 -17.08 29.24
C GLY A 468 -4.08 -17.10 27.71
N GLY A 469 -5.26 -16.71 27.26
CA GLY A 469 -5.63 -16.64 25.84
C GLY A 469 -5.26 -15.33 25.14
N VAL A 470 -5.73 -15.14 23.91
CA VAL A 470 -5.55 -13.92 23.12
C VAL A 470 -6.58 -12.86 23.54
N TYR A 471 -6.18 -11.59 23.60
CA TYR A 471 -7.11 -10.48 23.87
C TYR A 471 -8.05 -10.23 22.70
N SER A 472 -9.29 -9.85 23.02
CA SER A 472 -10.24 -9.31 22.06
C SER A 472 -9.70 -8.04 21.38
N SER A 473 -10.25 -7.68 20.22
CA SER A 473 -10.02 -6.36 19.66
C SER A 473 -10.39 -5.26 20.67
N PRO A 474 -9.62 -4.16 20.77
CA PRO A 474 -9.95 -3.05 21.64
C PRO A 474 -11.25 -2.37 21.22
N VAL A 475 -12.06 -1.99 22.19
CA VAL A 475 -13.30 -1.21 22.00
C VAL A 475 -13.12 0.16 22.62
N ASN A 476 -13.25 1.22 21.83
CA ASN A 476 -13.27 2.58 22.36
C ASN A 476 -14.63 2.83 23.02
N VAL A 477 -14.61 3.20 24.29
CA VAL A 477 -15.81 3.41 25.11
C VAL A 477 -16.09 4.89 25.43
N GLY A 478 -15.34 5.81 24.78
CA GLY A 478 -15.46 7.24 25.04
C GLY A 478 -14.85 7.66 26.38
N ALA A 479 -15.29 8.79 26.89
CA ALA A 479 -14.77 9.39 28.14
C ALA A 479 -15.39 8.79 29.43
N VAL A 480 -15.93 7.57 29.35
CA VAL A 480 -16.54 6.92 30.53
C VAL A 480 -15.49 6.28 31.44
N THR A 481 -15.83 6.14 32.72
CA THR A 481 -14.93 5.54 33.73
C THR A 481 -15.33 4.12 34.13
N ASN A 482 -16.21 3.50 33.39
CA ASN A 482 -16.59 2.10 33.57
C ASN A 482 -17.11 1.49 32.27
N TYR A 483 -17.05 0.16 32.20
CA TYR A 483 -17.60 -0.61 31.08
C TYR A 483 -18.06 -1.98 31.54
N THR A 484 -19.19 -2.46 31.03
CA THR A 484 -19.71 -3.78 31.33
C THR A 484 -19.42 -4.70 30.16
N PHE A 485 -18.59 -5.70 30.37
CA PHE A 485 -18.38 -6.80 29.45
C PHE A 485 -19.52 -7.80 29.57
N THR A 486 -20.07 -8.21 28.46
CA THR A 486 -21.18 -9.18 28.36
C THR A 486 -20.79 -10.37 27.49
N GLY A 487 -21.58 -11.44 27.51
CA GLY A 487 -21.31 -12.63 26.70
C GLY A 487 -20.14 -13.47 27.21
N LEU A 488 -19.80 -13.33 28.47
CA LEU A 488 -18.72 -14.11 29.11
C LEU A 488 -19.18 -15.53 29.40
N ASN A 489 -18.25 -16.47 29.42
CA ASN A 489 -18.50 -17.85 29.84
C ASN A 489 -18.61 -17.93 31.36
N ALA A 490 -19.46 -18.78 31.86
CA ALA A 490 -19.59 -19.05 33.30
C ALA A 490 -18.34 -19.79 33.85
N THR A 491 -18.06 -19.60 35.13
CA THR A 491 -16.94 -20.26 35.88
C THR A 491 -15.58 -20.12 35.16
N THR A 492 -15.40 -19.03 34.41
CA THR A 492 -14.23 -18.80 33.59
C THR A 492 -13.46 -17.59 34.08
N SER A 493 -12.13 -17.75 34.21
CA SER A 493 -11.25 -16.63 34.59
C SER A 493 -10.94 -15.74 33.41
N TYR A 494 -11.12 -14.44 33.58
CA TYR A 494 -10.89 -13.42 32.58
C TYR A 494 -9.89 -12.38 33.05
N ASP A 495 -9.09 -11.92 32.10
CA ASP A 495 -8.28 -10.70 32.21
C ASP A 495 -8.98 -9.56 31.49
N PHE A 496 -9.32 -8.50 32.19
CA PHE A 496 -9.88 -7.25 31.66
C PHE A 496 -8.81 -6.18 31.64
N GLN A 497 -8.76 -5.42 30.57
CA GLN A 497 -7.79 -4.34 30.41
C GLN A 497 -8.47 -3.07 29.97
N VAL A 498 -7.92 -1.94 30.43
CA VAL A 498 -8.31 -0.60 30.01
C VAL A 498 -7.05 0.24 29.78
N ARG A 499 -7.05 1.09 28.78
CA ARG A 499 -6.03 2.11 28.56
C ARG A 499 -6.64 3.45 28.22
N SER A 500 -5.89 4.50 28.48
CA SER A 500 -6.21 5.86 28.11
C SER A 500 -5.87 6.11 26.64
N VAL A 501 -6.67 6.93 25.99
CA VAL A 501 -6.49 7.37 24.60
C VAL A 501 -6.55 8.89 24.58
N CYS A 502 -5.60 9.53 23.95
CA CYS A 502 -5.55 10.98 23.77
C CYS A 502 -6.56 11.49 22.74
N ALA A 503 -6.80 12.79 22.73
CA ALA A 503 -7.52 13.45 21.64
C ALA A 503 -6.79 13.17 20.31
N GLY A 504 -7.56 12.81 19.26
CA GLY A 504 -6.99 12.41 17.97
C GLY A 504 -6.73 10.91 17.83
N GLY A 505 -6.74 10.12 18.93
CA GLY A 505 -6.74 8.65 18.90
C GLY A 505 -5.42 7.96 18.64
N ALA A 506 -4.36 8.69 18.25
CA ALA A 506 -3.06 8.11 17.91
C ALA A 506 -2.31 7.64 19.17
N GLU A 507 -2.33 8.45 20.24
CA GLU A 507 -1.57 8.22 21.45
C GLU A 507 -2.36 7.44 22.49
N LYS A 508 -1.79 6.37 23.01
CA LYS A 508 -2.45 5.43 23.92
C LYS A 508 -1.50 4.99 25.03
N SER A 509 -2.02 4.95 26.26
CA SER A 509 -1.24 4.43 27.39
C SER A 509 -0.99 2.93 27.30
N ALA A 510 -0.07 2.42 28.11
CA ALA A 510 -0.04 1.01 28.43
C ALA A 510 -1.38 0.58 29.07
N TYR A 511 -1.76 -0.68 28.91
CA TYR A 511 -2.96 -1.23 29.52
C TYR A 511 -2.80 -1.41 31.04
N ALA A 512 -3.80 -0.96 31.78
CA ALA A 512 -4.03 -1.39 33.16
C ALA A 512 -4.89 -2.66 33.14
N LYS A 513 -4.63 -3.59 34.07
CA LYS A 513 -5.24 -4.93 34.08
C LYS A 513 -5.91 -5.24 35.41
N LYS A 514 -7.06 -5.89 35.37
CA LYS A 514 -7.72 -6.54 36.50
C LYS A 514 -8.30 -7.88 36.07
N SER A 515 -8.26 -8.88 36.95
CA SER A 515 -8.75 -10.24 36.63
C SER A 515 -9.83 -10.65 37.60
N THR A 516 -10.77 -11.47 37.14
CA THR A 516 -11.75 -12.14 37.99
C THR A 516 -12.25 -13.41 37.32
N THR A 517 -12.89 -14.26 38.09
CA THR A 517 -13.61 -15.45 37.58
C THR A 517 -15.12 -15.13 37.61
N THR A 518 -15.81 -15.38 36.51
CA THR A 518 -17.25 -15.26 36.43
C THR A 518 -17.97 -16.25 37.35
N ALA A 519 -19.15 -15.89 37.78
CA ALA A 519 -19.97 -16.76 38.65
C ALA A 519 -20.29 -18.11 37.96
N ALA A 520 -20.71 -19.08 38.73
CA ALA A 520 -21.17 -20.36 38.23
C ALA A 520 -22.37 -20.21 37.30
N CYS A 521 -22.58 -21.21 36.43
CA CYS A 521 -23.72 -21.25 35.51
C CYS A 521 -25.06 -21.06 36.29
N GLY A 522 -25.78 -20.00 35.94
CA GLY A 522 -27.05 -19.65 36.60
C GLY A 522 -28.25 -20.45 36.03
N ALA A 523 -29.15 -20.88 36.91
CA ALA A 523 -30.42 -21.42 36.48
C ALA A 523 -31.27 -20.37 35.77
N PRO A 524 -32.29 -20.72 34.99
CA PRO A 524 -33.34 -19.79 34.56
C PRO A 524 -33.96 -19.06 35.76
N THR A 525 -34.52 -17.88 35.54
CA THR A 525 -35.06 -17.12 36.71
C THR A 525 -36.48 -17.47 37.07
N SER A 526 -37.24 -18.08 36.16
CA SER A 526 -38.58 -18.58 36.39
C SER A 526 -38.94 -19.67 35.38
N MET A 527 -39.94 -20.48 35.67
CA MET A 527 -40.56 -21.37 34.72
C MET A 527 -42.06 -21.50 34.99
N THR A 528 -42.86 -21.71 33.95
CA THR A 528 -44.32 -21.85 34.04
C THR A 528 -44.84 -22.88 33.05
N ALA A 529 -45.87 -23.58 33.38
CA ALA A 529 -46.64 -24.43 32.49
C ALA A 529 -47.91 -23.73 32.03
N THR A 530 -48.15 -23.66 30.72
CA THR A 530 -49.28 -23.02 30.07
C THR A 530 -49.83 -23.93 28.96
N GLY A 531 -50.95 -23.59 28.34
CA GLY A 531 -51.51 -24.36 27.22
C GLY A 531 -51.71 -25.85 27.58
N ILE A 532 -52.14 -26.12 28.82
CA ILE A 532 -52.32 -27.49 29.31
C ILE A 532 -53.61 -28.05 28.68
N THR A 533 -53.47 -29.19 28.02
CA THR A 533 -54.57 -29.93 27.42
C THR A 533 -54.70 -31.32 28.08
N SER A 534 -55.47 -32.20 27.52
CA SER A 534 -55.57 -33.60 27.98
C SER A 534 -54.31 -34.42 27.69
N ASN A 535 -53.47 -33.97 26.70
CA ASN A 535 -52.32 -34.75 26.25
C ASN A 535 -51.04 -33.91 26.05
N SER A 536 -51.04 -32.63 26.36
CA SER A 536 -49.91 -31.72 26.19
C SER A 536 -49.83 -30.61 27.23
N ALA A 537 -48.65 -30.01 27.39
CA ALA A 537 -48.42 -28.78 28.13
C ALA A 537 -47.20 -28.06 27.55
N THR A 538 -47.27 -26.72 27.52
CA THR A 538 -46.12 -25.87 27.12
C THR A 538 -45.40 -25.35 28.35
N ILE A 539 -44.16 -25.70 28.53
CA ILE A 539 -43.30 -25.18 29.58
C ILE A 539 -42.47 -24.02 29.00
N SER A 540 -42.58 -22.86 29.63
CA SER A 540 -41.81 -21.66 29.27
C SER A 540 -41.01 -21.17 30.47
N TRP A 541 -39.86 -20.55 30.20
CA TRP A 541 -38.95 -20.02 31.22
C TRP A 541 -38.27 -18.75 30.77
N VAL A 542 -37.76 -18.00 31.71
CA VAL A 542 -36.99 -16.79 31.44
C VAL A 542 -35.51 -17.17 31.31
N ASN A 543 -34.91 -16.72 30.22
CA ASN A 543 -33.53 -17.02 29.86
C ASN A 543 -32.53 -16.67 30.98
N SER A 544 -31.55 -17.49 31.19
CA SER A 544 -30.31 -17.19 31.92
C SER A 544 -29.26 -16.70 30.94
N CYS A 545 -28.53 -15.65 31.26
CA CYS A 545 -27.43 -15.21 30.45
C CYS A 545 -26.36 -16.34 30.38
N SER A 546 -25.61 -16.41 29.28
CA SER A 546 -24.68 -17.51 28.92
C SER A 546 -25.34 -18.87 28.61
N ALA A 547 -26.64 -18.96 28.49
CA ALA A 547 -27.30 -20.20 28.11
C ALA A 547 -27.05 -20.58 26.64
N VAL A 548 -26.67 -21.81 26.39
CA VAL A 548 -26.59 -22.45 25.07
C VAL A 548 -27.82 -23.31 24.83
N SER A 549 -28.24 -24.02 25.85
CA SER A 549 -29.41 -24.87 25.84
C SER A 549 -29.91 -25.09 27.26
N TYR A 550 -31.04 -25.77 27.38
CA TYR A 550 -31.65 -26.09 28.67
C TYR A 550 -31.93 -27.57 28.74
N ASN A 551 -31.81 -28.15 29.94
CA ASN A 551 -32.25 -29.53 30.24
C ASN A 551 -33.61 -29.43 30.91
N LEU A 552 -34.67 -29.60 30.16
CA LEU A 552 -36.00 -29.73 30.69
C LEU A 552 -36.21 -31.21 31.11
N GLN A 553 -36.56 -31.41 32.37
CA GLN A 553 -36.92 -32.74 32.91
C GLN A 553 -38.36 -32.72 33.35
N TYR A 554 -39.11 -33.74 32.99
CA TYR A 554 -40.45 -33.92 33.45
C TYR A 554 -40.71 -35.42 33.71
N ARG A 555 -41.68 -35.70 34.61
CA ARG A 555 -42.11 -37.04 34.92
C ARG A 555 -43.56 -37.04 35.44
N LYS A 556 -44.25 -38.18 35.30
CA LYS A 556 -45.56 -38.42 35.91
C LYS A 556 -45.37 -38.71 37.40
N VAL A 557 -46.26 -38.17 38.24
CA VAL A 557 -46.30 -38.48 39.68
C VAL A 557 -47.15 -39.76 39.89
N PRO A 558 -46.70 -40.75 40.65
CA PRO A 558 -45.49 -40.85 41.50
C PRO A 558 -44.27 -41.57 40.85
N GLN A 559 -44.11 -41.56 39.54
CA GLN A 559 -42.95 -42.22 38.90
C GLN A 559 -41.63 -41.63 39.35
N LYS A 560 -40.58 -42.49 39.46
CA LYS A 560 -39.23 -42.04 39.86
C LYS A 560 -38.34 -41.59 38.70
N ALA A 561 -38.57 -42.14 37.47
CA ALA A 561 -37.75 -41.85 36.32
C ALA A 561 -38.11 -40.48 35.68
N TRP A 562 -37.08 -39.70 35.29
CA TRP A 562 -37.21 -38.45 34.58
C TRP A 562 -37.04 -38.61 33.06
N THR A 563 -37.91 -38.00 32.28
CA THR A 563 -37.69 -37.79 30.86
C THR A 563 -36.94 -36.49 30.71
N THR A 564 -35.78 -36.49 30.02
CA THR A 564 -34.94 -35.33 29.79
C THR A 564 -35.00 -34.91 28.32
N VAL A 565 -35.27 -33.64 28.07
CA VAL A 565 -35.24 -33.04 26.74
C VAL A 565 -34.30 -31.86 26.75
N VAL A 566 -33.31 -31.85 25.82
CA VAL A 566 -32.43 -30.69 25.62
C VAL A 566 -33.14 -29.73 24.67
N VAL A 567 -33.21 -28.47 25.07
CA VAL A 567 -34.03 -27.44 24.38
C VAL A 567 -33.17 -26.17 24.18
N VAL A 568 -33.17 -25.59 22.99
CA VAL A 568 -32.50 -24.32 22.70
C VAL A 568 -33.41 -23.11 22.94
N PRO A 569 -34.69 -23.07 22.45
CA PRO A 569 -35.59 -21.98 22.75
C PRO A 569 -36.01 -21.96 24.24
N THR A 570 -36.57 -20.84 24.68
CA THR A 570 -37.02 -20.62 26.06
C THR A 570 -38.44 -21.18 26.36
N SER A 571 -38.95 -22.03 25.48
CA SER A 571 -40.19 -22.75 25.68
C SER A 571 -40.15 -24.10 24.96
N LYS A 572 -40.93 -25.06 25.47
CA LYS A 572 -41.11 -26.38 24.87
C LYS A 572 -42.51 -26.91 25.17
N THR A 573 -43.21 -27.26 24.13
CA THR A 573 -44.41 -28.08 24.27
C THR A 573 -44.03 -29.55 24.42
N ILE A 574 -44.47 -30.15 25.48
CA ILE A 574 -44.38 -31.61 25.69
C ILE A 574 -45.72 -32.21 25.34
N THR A 575 -45.71 -33.28 24.54
CA THR A 575 -46.91 -33.97 24.03
C THR A 575 -46.90 -35.45 24.46
N GLY A 576 -47.96 -36.17 24.18
CA GLY A 576 -48.08 -37.59 24.56
C GLY A 576 -48.32 -37.81 26.06
N LEU A 577 -48.79 -36.79 26.75
CA LEU A 577 -49.10 -36.87 28.17
C LEU A 577 -50.44 -37.64 28.40
N LEU A 578 -50.56 -38.25 29.54
CA LEU A 578 -51.80 -38.93 29.94
C LEU A 578 -52.80 -37.90 30.50
N ALA A 579 -54.06 -38.02 30.15
CA ALA A 579 -55.12 -37.14 30.64
C ALA A 579 -55.35 -37.32 32.17
N ASN A 580 -55.83 -36.23 32.81
CA ASN A 580 -56.06 -36.17 34.24
C ASN A 580 -54.89 -36.68 35.10
N THR A 581 -53.67 -36.30 34.70
CA THR A 581 -52.48 -36.83 35.30
C THR A 581 -51.56 -35.70 35.74
N THR A 582 -51.05 -35.74 36.95
CA THR A 582 -50.10 -34.77 37.48
C THR A 582 -48.68 -35.10 37.05
N TYR A 583 -48.01 -34.08 36.52
CA TYR A 583 -46.60 -34.15 36.13
C TYR A 583 -45.77 -33.15 36.94
N GLU A 584 -44.61 -33.59 37.32
CA GLU A 584 -43.55 -32.76 37.89
C GLU A 584 -42.57 -32.36 36.80
N TYR A 585 -42.08 -31.11 36.84
CA TYR A 585 -41.05 -30.68 35.91
C TYR A 585 -40.05 -29.75 36.58
N LYS A 586 -38.80 -29.73 36.02
CA LYS A 586 -37.72 -28.85 36.46
C LYS A 586 -36.81 -28.57 35.28
N ILE A 587 -36.05 -27.47 35.36
CA ILE A 587 -35.16 -27.04 34.28
C ILE A 587 -33.82 -26.56 34.81
N SER A 588 -32.76 -26.86 34.06
CA SER A 588 -31.41 -26.35 34.28
C SER A 588 -30.88 -25.75 32.99
N THR A 589 -29.88 -24.86 33.10
CA THR A 589 -29.20 -24.23 31.99
C THR A 589 -27.91 -24.98 31.68
N ASN A 590 -27.60 -25.21 30.39
CA ASN A 590 -26.29 -25.53 29.88
C ASN A 590 -25.63 -24.22 29.43
N CYS A 591 -24.55 -23.79 30.04
CA CYS A 591 -23.88 -22.51 29.76
C CYS A 591 -22.77 -22.66 28.72
N ILE A 592 -22.46 -21.54 28.05
CA ILE A 592 -21.27 -21.39 27.22
C ILE A 592 -20.05 -21.67 28.10
N GLY A 593 -19.11 -22.49 27.61
CA GLY A 593 -17.94 -22.92 28.39
C GLY A 593 -18.12 -24.24 29.16
N GLY A 594 -19.30 -24.90 29.10
CA GLY A 594 -19.49 -26.29 29.51
C GLY A 594 -20.00 -26.49 30.95
N GLY A 595 -20.49 -25.48 31.63
CA GLY A 595 -21.12 -25.63 32.95
C GLY A 595 -22.60 -25.92 32.84
N VAL A 596 -23.16 -26.67 33.84
CA VAL A 596 -24.60 -26.91 34.00
C VAL A 596 -25.04 -26.30 35.33
N SER A 597 -26.15 -25.53 35.29
CA SER A 597 -26.70 -24.97 36.52
C SER A 597 -27.40 -26.03 37.41
N THR A 598 -27.65 -25.65 38.62
CA THR A 598 -28.67 -26.36 39.41
C THR A 598 -30.03 -26.29 38.72
N TYR A 599 -30.87 -27.25 38.99
CA TYR A 599 -32.25 -27.17 38.54
C TYR A 599 -33.04 -26.12 39.35
N LEU A 600 -33.97 -25.42 38.68
CA LEU A 600 -35.01 -24.66 39.40
C LEU A 600 -35.80 -25.56 40.33
N PRO A 601 -36.38 -24.99 41.40
CA PRO A 601 -37.28 -25.74 42.27
C PRO A 601 -38.40 -26.40 41.48
N LEU A 602 -38.73 -27.62 41.90
CA LEU A 602 -39.70 -28.47 41.28
C LEU A 602 -41.07 -27.78 41.18
N GLN A 603 -41.69 -27.89 40.02
CA GLN A 603 -43.07 -27.41 39.79
C GLN A 603 -43.94 -28.53 39.28
N THR A 604 -45.24 -28.34 39.35
CA THR A 604 -46.24 -29.34 38.92
C THR A 604 -47.30 -28.72 38.01
N PHE A 605 -47.86 -29.50 37.13
CA PHE A 605 -49.08 -29.23 36.41
C PHE A 605 -49.93 -30.52 36.31
N THR A 606 -51.24 -30.38 36.10
CA THR A 606 -52.15 -31.54 35.87
C THR A 606 -52.79 -31.37 34.51
N THR A 607 -52.70 -32.35 33.65
CA THR A 607 -53.37 -32.39 32.35
C THR A 607 -54.89 -32.46 32.55
N LEU A 608 -55.60 -31.89 31.58
CA LEU A 608 -57.06 -31.83 31.61
C LEU A 608 -57.67 -33.23 31.48
N LEU A 609 -58.92 -33.40 31.94
CA LEU A 609 -59.73 -34.54 31.64
C LEU A 609 -59.98 -34.66 30.13
N ARG A 610 -60.03 -35.86 29.60
CA ARG A 610 -60.47 -36.08 28.22
C ARG A 610 -62.01 -35.84 28.18
N THR A 611 -62.47 -34.88 27.42
CA THR A 611 -63.88 -34.72 27.07
C THR A 611 -64.18 -35.69 25.92
N GLU A 612 -65.35 -36.35 25.91
CA GLU A 612 -65.72 -37.43 24.97
C GLU A 612 -65.76 -37.06 23.47
N ASN A 613 -65.21 -35.90 23.04
CA ASN A 613 -65.27 -35.39 21.68
C ASN A 613 -63.87 -35.19 21.05
N GLU A 614 -62.81 -35.68 21.61
CA GLU A 614 -61.54 -35.76 20.89
C GLU A 614 -61.54 -37.05 20.05
N LEU A 615 -61.97 -36.96 18.82
CA LEU A 615 -61.74 -37.94 17.80
C LEU A 615 -60.24 -38.26 17.74
N ILE A 616 -59.90 -39.54 17.91
CA ILE A 616 -58.56 -40.04 17.59
C ILE A 616 -58.39 -39.85 16.09
N VAL A 617 -57.74 -38.79 15.69
CA VAL A 617 -57.20 -38.73 14.33
C VAL A 617 -56.04 -39.70 14.33
N ASP A 618 -56.17 -40.84 13.65
CA ASP A 618 -55.05 -41.71 13.36
C ASP A 618 -53.92 -40.86 12.74
N ALA A 619 -52.77 -40.92 13.32
CA ALA A 619 -51.65 -40.06 12.90
C ALA A 619 -51.34 -40.35 11.42
N ALA A 620 -51.56 -39.34 10.57
CA ALA A 620 -51.18 -39.44 9.17
C ALA A 620 -49.70 -39.90 9.09
N SER A 621 -49.43 -40.90 8.29
CA SER A 621 -48.04 -41.33 8.01
C SER A 621 -47.67 -41.02 6.59
N LEU A 622 -46.39 -40.73 6.41
CA LEU A 622 -45.74 -40.46 5.14
C LEU A 622 -44.52 -41.37 4.97
N GLU A 623 -44.55 -42.19 3.94
CA GLU A 623 -43.42 -43.02 3.56
C GLU A 623 -42.89 -42.62 2.19
N VAL A 624 -41.60 -42.63 2.03
CA VAL A 624 -40.88 -42.30 0.78
C VAL A 624 -39.94 -43.45 0.50
N ASN A 625 -40.14 -44.17 -0.61
CA ASN A 625 -39.41 -45.36 -0.92
C ASN A 625 -39.18 -45.53 -2.45
N PRO A 626 -37.97 -45.87 -2.93
CA PRO A 626 -36.75 -46.00 -2.13
C PRO A 626 -36.24 -44.60 -1.67
N ASN A 627 -35.52 -44.57 -0.56
CA ASN A 627 -34.82 -43.39 -0.09
C ASN A 627 -33.43 -43.80 0.43
N PRO A 628 -32.31 -43.50 -0.28
CA PRO A 628 -32.23 -42.67 -1.52
C PRO A 628 -32.89 -43.34 -2.74
N ALA A 629 -33.44 -42.49 -3.63
CA ALA A 629 -34.02 -42.88 -4.91
C ALA A 629 -33.08 -42.53 -6.08
N ALA A 630 -33.09 -43.33 -7.15
CA ALA A 630 -32.28 -43.08 -8.35
C ALA A 630 -33.10 -42.59 -9.54
N ASP A 631 -34.12 -43.36 -9.94
CA ASP A 631 -34.91 -43.10 -11.14
C ASP A 631 -36.36 -42.73 -10.85
N ASN A 632 -36.95 -43.37 -9.85
CA ASN A 632 -38.32 -43.14 -9.42
C ASN A 632 -38.42 -43.20 -7.91
N VAL A 633 -39.39 -42.50 -7.35
CA VAL A 633 -39.73 -42.55 -5.92
C VAL A 633 -41.25 -42.68 -5.73
N SER A 634 -41.64 -43.54 -4.86
CA SER A 634 -43.06 -43.69 -4.43
C SER A 634 -43.25 -43.03 -3.10
N ILE A 635 -44.21 -42.10 -3.05
CA ILE A 635 -44.60 -41.37 -1.87
C ILE A 635 -45.95 -41.96 -1.39
N THR A 636 -45.94 -42.72 -0.32
CA THR A 636 -47.13 -43.35 0.25
C THR A 636 -47.65 -42.53 1.44
N ILE A 637 -48.88 -42.08 1.35
CA ILE A 637 -49.57 -41.26 2.32
C ILE A 637 -50.70 -42.14 2.92
N ALA A 638 -50.67 -42.35 4.21
CA ALA A 638 -51.82 -42.96 4.91
C ALA A 638 -52.53 -41.87 5.75
N ALA A 639 -53.76 -41.58 5.40
CA ALA A 639 -54.59 -40.60 6.06
C ALA A 639 -56.07 -40.79 5.67
N GLU A 640 -56.98 -40.18 6.40
CA GLU A 640 -58.39 -39.98 6.04
C GLU A 640 -58.65 -38.50 5.79
N ALA A 641 -58.08 -37.93 4.74
CA ALA A 641 -58.13 -36.48 4.50
C ALA A 641 -57.80 -36.08 3.06
N THR A 642 -58.21 -34.88 2.71
CA THR A 642 -57.69 -34.21 1.52
C THR A 642 -56.41 -33.47 1.88
N VAL A 643 -55.31 -33.77 1.17
CA VAL A 643 -54.01 -33.19 1.44
C VAL A 643 -53.39 -32.53 0.19
N THR A 644 -52.47 -31.64 0.40
CA THR A 644 -51.56 -31.09 -0.60
C THR A 644 -50.19 -31.73 -0.38
N VAL A 645 -49.61 -32.25 -1.45
CA VAL A 645 -48.24 -32.81 -1.45
C VAL A 645 -47.29 -31.84 -2.13
N THR A 646 -46.26 -31.45 -1.42
CA THR A 646 -45.25 -30.49 -1.91
C THR A 646 -43.86 -31.07 -1.72
N ILE A 647 -43.03 -31.03 -2.76
CA ILE A 647 -41.59 -31.38 -2.67
C ILE A 647 -40.77 -30.10 -2.88
N THR A 648 -39.85 -29.86 -1.99
CA THR A 648 -38.92 -28.70 -2.06
C THR A 648 -37.49 -29.14 -2.05
N ASN A 649 -36.65 -28.45 -2.82
CA ASN A 649 -35.19 -28.63 -2.74
C ASN A 649 -34.63 -27.89 -1.51
N MET A 650 -33.33 -28.05 -1.24
CA MET A 650 -32.66 -27.47 -0.06
C MET A 650 -32.59 -25.93 -0.03
N VAL A 651 -32.84 -25.26 -1.16
CA VAL A 651 -32.97 -23.78 -1.20
C VAL A 651 -34.40 -23.29 -1.04
N GLY A 652 -35.36 -24.20 -0.75
CA GLY A 652 -36.75 -23.87 -0.48
C GLY A 652 -37.62 -23.68 -1.73
N GLN A 653 -37.13 -24.04 -2.91
CA GLN A 653 -37.89 -23.96 -4.15
C GLN A 653 -38.81 -25.17 -4.27
N ILE A 654 -40.07 -24.96 -4.56
CA ILE A 654 -41.02 -26.02 -4.83
C ILE A 654 -40.71 -26.63 -6.22
N VAL A 655 -40.42 -27.91 -6.25
CA VAL A 655 -40.11 -28.67 -7.48
C VAL A 655 -41.26 -29.59 -7.89
N TYR A 656 -42.17 -29.89 -6.94
CA TYR A 656 -43.40 -30.63 -7.20
C TYR A 656 -44.51 -30.14 -6.28
N ASN A 657 -45.74 -30.01 -6.80
CA ASN A 657 -46.91 -29.60 -6.00
C ASN A 657 -48.16 -30.25 -6.58
N MET A 658 -48.80 -31.09 -5.79
CA MET A 658 -50.09 -31.69 -6.11
C MET A 658 -51.11 -31.33 -5.05
N GLN A 659 -52.16 -30.64 -5.44
CA GLN A 659 -53.23 -30.15 -4.54
C GLN A 659 -54.46 -31.08 -4.57
N ASN A 660 -55.20 -31.07 -3.50
CA ASN A 660 -56.49 -31.79 -3.35
C ASN A 660 -56.38 -33.34 -3.54
N VAL A 661 -55.29 -33.92 -3.06
CA VAL A 661 -55.14 -35.40 -3.05
C VAL A 661 -56.11 -35.96 -2.02
N GLN A 662 -57.07 -36.75 -2.49
CA GLN A 662 -58.03 -37.44 -1.59
C GLN A 662 -57.36 -38.76 -1.10
N VAL A 663 -57.06 -38.84 0.17
CA VAL A 663 -56.50 -40.06 0.80
C VAL A 663 -57.60 -40.66 1.65
N ASN A 664 -58.00 -41.89 1.29
CA ASN A 664 -59.00 -42.71 2.02
C ASN A 664 -58.31 -44.04 2.42
N GLY A 665 -57.61 -44.00 3.55
CA GLY A 665 -56.79 -45.09 4.02
C GLY A 665 -55.33 -44.95 3.61
N ALA A 666 -54.94 -45.32 2.43
CA ALA A 666 -53.57 -45.10 1.90
C ALA A 666 -53.61 -44.74 0.41
N GLU A 667 -52.81 -43.79 -0.01
CA GLU A 667 -52.62 -43.38 -1.39
C GLU A 667 -51.14 -43.34 -1.69
N THR A 668 -50.72 -43.82 -2.89
CA THR A 668 -49.32 -43.82 -3.32
C THR A 668 -49.18 -42.98 -4.58
N ILE A 669 -48.25 -42.03 -4.57
CA ILE A 669 -47.87 -41.19 -5.70
C ILE A 669 -46.52 -41.62 -6.18
N ASP A 670 -46.45 -42.14 -7.42
CA ASP A 670 -45.20 -42.49 -8.08
C ASP A 670 -44.71 -41.28 -8.88
N LEU A 671 -43.47 -40.89 -8.60
CA LEU A 671 -42.83 -39.76 -9.24
C LEU A 671 -41.55 -40.21 -9.95
N SER A 672 -41.43 -39.91 -11.24
CA SER A 672 -40.19 -40.05 -11.97
C SER A 672 -39.24 -38.93 -11.59
N LEU A 673 -37.98 -39.24 -11.36
CA LEU A 673 -36.93 -38.28 -11.03
C LEU A 673 -36.18 -37.76 -12.27
N GLU A 674 -36.65 -38.11 -13.47
CA GLU A 674 -36.09 -37.61 -14.71
C GLU A 674 -36.25 -36.06 -14.76
N GLY A 675 -35.11 -35.33 -14.83
CA GLY A 675 -35.07 -33.85 -14.81
C GLY A 675 -34.88 -33.24 -13.42
N TYR A 676 -34.80 -34.04 -12.36
CA TYR A 676 -34.42 -33.53 -11.03
C TYR A 676 -32.90 -33.63 -10.86
N GLU A 677 -32.31 -32.60 -10.26
CA GLU A 677 -30.87 -32.59 -9.94
C GLU A 677 -30.59 -33.53 -8.77
N SER A 678 -29.41 -34.13 -8.73
CA SER A 678 -28.99 -34.95 -7.59
C SER A 678 -28.90 -34.09 -6.32
N GLY A 679 -29.63 -34.42 -5.27
CA GLY A 679 -29.66 -33.64 -4.05
C GLY A 679 -30.67 -34.17 -3.04
N LEU A 680 -30.76 -33.45 -1.91
CA LEU A 680 -31.71 -33.70 -0.88
C LEU A 680 -33.01 -32.92 -1.14
N TYR A 681 -34.14 -33.55 -0.94
CA TYR A 681 -35.48 -32.97 -1.11
C TYR A 681 -36.33 -33.24 0.10
N LEU A 682 -37.23 -32.31 0.43
CA LEU A 682 -38.22 -32.42 1.50
C LEU A 682 -39.56 -32.67 0.92
N VAL A 683 -40.19 -33.77 1.29
CA VAL A 683 -41.59 -34.07 0.97
C VAL A 683 -42.47 -33.62 2.14
N ASN A 684 -43.37 -32.72 1.87
CA ASN A 684 -44.34 -32.20 2.85
C ASN A 684 -45.79 -32.54 2.40
N ILE A 685 -46.56 -33.10 3.32
CA ILE A 685 -48.01 -33.25 3.14
C ILE A 685 -48.75 -32.33 4.12
N GLN A 686 -49.67 -31.54 3.60
CA GLN A 686 -50.46 -30.58 4.39
C GLN A 686 -51.95 -30.75 4.09
N GLY A 687 -52.74 -30.84 5.14
CA GLY A 687 -54.21 -30.90 5.07
C GLY A 687 -54.85 -30.39 6.37
N ASN A 688 -56.16 -30.48 6.52
CA ASN A 688 -56.83 -30.14 7.78
C ASN A 688 -56.27 -30.97 8.93
N ASN A 689 -55.51 -30.34 9.84
CA ASN A 689 -54.84 -30.94 11.00
C ASN A 689 -53.72 -31.94 10.66
N ILE A 690 -53.29 -32.00 9.41
CA ILE A 690 -52.14 -32.80 8.95
C ILE A 690 -51.03 -31.89 8.49
N ASN A 691 -49.84 -32.08 9.01
CA ASN A 691 -48.61 -31.47 8.49
C ASN A 691 -47.46 -32.41 8.83
N VAL A 692 -47.05 -33.20 7.84
CA VAL A 692 -45.96 -34.21 7.98
C VAL A 692 -44.92 -33.93 6.92
N THR A 693 -43.68 -33.89 7.32
CA THR A 693 -42.53 -33.68 6.42
C THR A 693 -41.57 -34.88 6.55
N LYS A 694 -41.00 -35.32 5.43
CA LYS A 694 -39.99 -36.37 5.36
C LYS A 694 -38.93 -35.98 4.33
N GLU A 695 -37.66 -36.36 4.61
CA GLU A 695 -36.52 -36.28 3.72
C GLU A 695 -36.41 -37.46 2.79
#